data_2d721b9f1e7621617b13866482b881a9
#
_entry.id   2d721b9f1e7621617b13866482b881a9
#
_cell.length_a   1.000
_cell.length_b   1.000
_cell.length_c   1.000
_cell.angle_alpha   90.00
_cell.angle_beta   90.00
_cell.angle_gamma   90.00
#
_symmetry.space_group_name_H-M   'P 1'
#
loop_
_entity.id
_entity.type
_entity.pdbx_description
1 polymer ?
#
loop_
_entity_poly.entity_id
_entity_poly.type
_entity_poly.pdbx_seq_one_letter_code
_entity_poly.pdbx_strand_id
1 'polypeptide(L)'
;MTTAKVAIDPLWQCLCPSWTPASFVRASRFLQRGPRPIRQQQCLRLSTSAKRSRFQPISEVRYDASPQYVNKQVFNPLGRYGRTRGAKALLASSERQLPQDLEQDETEFIYGRLRAAAARGHAKQCRYFAEYLVKERGEKPNLQIYNALIAVNVHHEDGAAWRVSELLEEMRADGLQPDVGTCHAALKVLSIHLDHLLRSDILEYMGKKWFQLSEDGAHDVTAGLFRDALFEQALLRLDKMRQDQMHVEPWLYDMAVFMLCEAGEVEEAYRIMRMRYDTGERNLRRSVWSFLLDKASEYRHHDATSFVWTCQVNQGYLNPSSGVCMNVLATAAQVGDAAMATEVFTHLSKRGTAYKPIHFELLIQAYLSAKPPDSNRAISILTIMPMEKLEPTIAQTRALFLYLRDKPDLVKDALLMLRELHQQGRKISIAVLNLLIECYVEQKNLDEAMKVYKLIHTFAPMSQGAQKSFANIETFNLLLKGCRTSNPPDAQRASFLVSELLALRVIPTSITYDRLILVFVEAARTALRKSKELSEDPAQSKQQHDLGRQMLDWSFRHFTDMQPLGWMPRFGTLEVLAIELASAGDDRCWDVLQVAEDEGNKVEGFEQKGKWARRNVEQAWEKFLDEKQQQPEEEESSSSSLSS
;
A
#
# COMPACT_ATOMS: atom_id res chain seq x y z
N MET A 1 29.45 16.70 20.25
CA MET A 1 29.47 15.21 20.28
C MET A 1 28.38 14.55 19.40
N THR A 2 27.53 15.30 18.74
CA THR A 2 26.40 14.80 17.90
C THR A 2 26.78 14.50 16.44
N THR A 3 27.79 15.18 15.90
CA THR A 3 28.21 15.05 14.50
C THR A 3 28.82 13.69 14.13
N ALA A 4 29.51 13.03 15.07
CA ALA A 4 30.10 11.71 14.83
C ALA A 4 29.06 10.59 14.77
N LYS A 5 27.90 10.75 15.44
CA LYS A 5 26.84 9.72 15.46
C LYS A 5 26.07 9.61 14.14
N VAL A 6 25.91 10.69 13.40
CA VAL A 6 25.17 10.70 12.12
C VAL A 6 26.00 10.06 11.00
N ALA A 7 27.34 10.18 11.04
CA ALA A 7 28.23 9.57 10.04
C ALA A 7 28.38 8.03 10.21
N ILE A 8 28.01 7.49 11.38
CA ILE A 8 28.12 6.08 11.74
C ILE A 8 26.74 5.40 11.71
N ASP A 9 25.69 6.13 11.32
CA ASP A 9 24.34 5.58 11.24
C ASP A 9 24.28 4.48 10.17
N PRO A 10 23.89 3.23 10.53
CA PRO A 10 23.74 2.12 9.57
C PRO A 10 22.85 2.49 8.39
N LEU A 11 21.81 3.30 8.61
CA LEU A 11 20.92 3.79 7.55
C LEU A 11 21.68 4.63 6.52
N TRP A 12 22.58 5.50 6.98
CA TRP A 12 23.42 6.33 6.10
C TRP A 12 24.37 5.49 5.26
N GLN A 13 24.98 4.48 5.85
CA GLN A 13 25.88 3.57 5.13
C GLN A 13 25.12 2.71 4.11
N CYS A 14 23.85 2.35 4.40
CA CYS A 14 23.00 1.57 3.51
C CYS A 14 22.47 2.38 2.32
N LEU A 15 22.04 3.61 2.57
CA LEU A 15 21.46 4.48 1.54
C LEU A 15 22.52 5.16 0.67
N CYS A 16 23.73 5.37 1.19
CA CYS A 16 24.83 6.01 0.49
C CYS A 16 26.14 5.23 0.65
N PRO A 17 26.25 3.98 0.18
CA PRO A 17 27.44 3.15 0.34
C PRO A 17 28.69 3.73 -0.34
N SER A 18 28.53 4.63 -1.32
CA SER A 18 29.60 5.31 -2.03
C SER A 18 30.25 6.49 -1.25
N TRP A 19 29.68 6.86 -0.11
CA TRP A 19 30.10 8.03 0.67
C TRP A 19 30.92 7.70 1.92
N THR A 20 31.84 6.76 1.83
CA THR A 20 32.88 6.65 2.85
C THR A 20 33.98 7.69 2.60
N PRO A 21 34.65 8.21 3.63
CA PRO A 21 35.72 9.20 3.46
C PRO A 21 36.79 8.78 2.46
N ALA A 22 36.98 7.48 2.26
CA ALA A 22 37.93 6.93 1.28
C ALA A 22 37.43 7.00 -0.18
N SER A 23 36.12 7.14 -0.42
CA SER A 23 35.56 7.23 -1.79
C SER A 23 35.58 8.65 -2.36
N PHE A 24 35.70 9.67 -1.51
CA PHE A 24 35.82 11.06 -1.94
C PHE A 24 37.10 11.28 -2.76
N VAL A 25 38.19 10.59 -2.43
CA VAL A 25 39.46 10.66 -3.14
C VAL A 25 39.42 9.92 -4.49
N ARG A 26 38.52 8.93 -4.64
CA ARG A 26 38.36 8.20 -5.91
C ARG A 26 37.40 8.90 -6.88
N ALA A 27 36.35 9.54 -6.40
CA ALA A 27 35.37 10.25 -7.25
C ALA A 27 35.98 11.44 -7.97
N SER A 28 36.94 12.14 -7.35
CA SER A 28 37.66 13.27 -7.98
C SER A 28 38.59 12.85 -9.13
N ARG A 29 39.00 11.57 -9.18
CA ARG A 29 39.83 11.03 -10.29
C ARG A 29 39.01 10.51 -11.48
N PHE A 30 37.72 10.24 -11.31
CA PHE A 30 36.83 9.76 -12.40
C PHE A 30 36.20 10.87 -13.23
N LEU A 31 36.15 12.10 -12.75
CA LEU A 31 35.62 13.27 -13.47
C LEU A 31 36.57 13.83 -14.56
N GLN A 32 37.78 13.26 -14.70
CA GLN A 32 38.75 13.66 -15.75
C GLN A 32 38.73 12.81 -17.02
N ARG A 33 37.84 11.82 -17.13
CA ARG A 33 37.69 11.05 -18.37
C ARG A 33 36.33 11.33 -19.02
N GLY A 34 36.40 11.99 -20.20
CA GLY A 34 35.24 12.35 -21.00
C GLY A 34 34.35 11.14 -21.42
N PRO A 35 33.14 11.41 -21.83
CA PRO A 35 32.14 10.35 -22.08
C PRO A 35 32.46 9.55 -23.34
N ARG A 36 32.47 8.21 -23.21
CA ARG A 36 32.46 7.30 -24.36
C ARG A 36 31.05 7.22 -24.97
N PRO A 37 30.89 7.16 -26.29
CA PRO A 37 29.57 7.11 -26.92
C PRO A 37 28.86 5.80 -26.61
N ILE A 38 27.64 5.91 -26.10
CA ILE A 38 26.72 4.78 -25.83
C ILE A 38 26.13 4.32 -27.17
N ARG A 39 26.38 3.07 -27.54
CA ARG A 39 25.70 2.38 -28.64
C ARG A 39 24.20 2.33 -28.34
N GLN A 40 23.41 2.88 -29.24
CA GLN A 40 21.94 2.76 -29.22
C GLN A 40 21.55 1.29 -29.36
N GLN A 41 21.05 0.70 -28.28
CA GLN A 41 20.24 -0.51 -28.36
C GLN A 41 18.77 -0.10 -28.56
N GLN A 42 18.20 -0.68 -29.61
CA GLN A 42 16.82 -0.47 -30.02
C GLN A 42 15.87 -0.81 -28.86
N CYS A 43 15.16 0.19 -28.37
CA CYS A 43 14.03 0.00 -27.47
C CYS A 43 12.85 -0.59 -28.25
N LEU A 44 12.55 -1.85 -28.01
CA LEU A 44 11.27 -2.44 -28.36
C LEU A 44 10.15 -1.68 -27.64
N ARG A 45 9.29 -1.04 -28.44
CA ARG A 45 8.07 -0.39 -27.96
C ARG A 45 7.14 -1.46 -27.40
N LEU A 46 7.07 -1.57 -26.09
CA LEU A 46 5.97 -2.24 -25.42
C LEU A 46 4.74 -1.33 -25.47
N SER A 47 3.74 -1.77 -26.20
CA SER A 47 2.44 -1.12 -26.27
C SER A 47 1.81 -1.06 -24.88
N THR A 48 1.59 0.15 -24.38
CA THR A 48 0.85 0.41 -23.16
C THR A 48 -0.65 0.22 -23.40
N SER A 49 -1.13 -1.00 -23.33
CA SER A 49 -2.51 -1.26 -23.01
C SER A 49 -2.58 -1.68 -21.54
N ALA A 50 -2.52 -0.71 -20.65
CA ALA A 50 -2.85 -0.91 -19.25
C ALA A 50 -4.37 -1.14 -19.14
N LYS A 51 -4.81 -2.38 -19.36
CA LYS A 51 -6.09 -2.82 -18.81
C LYS A 51 -5.95 -2.77 -17.30
N ARG A 52 -6.65 -1.80 -16.70
CA ARG A 52 -6.93 -1.80 -15.25
C ARG A 52 -7.50 -3.17 -14.91
N SER A 53 -6.73 -4.02 -14.25
CA SER A 53 -7.27 -5.19 -13.58
C SER A 53 -8.18 -4.67 -12.48
N ARG A 54 -9.49 -4.75 -12.66
CA ARG A 54 -10.44 -4.65 -11.57
C ARG A 54 -10.04 -5.73 -10.58
N PHE A 55 -9.83 -5.32 -9.33
CA PHE A 55 -9.80 -6.25 -8.21
C PHE A 55 -11.11 -7.04 -8.26
N GLN A 56 -11.03 -8.30 -8.62
CA GLN A 56 -12.16 -9.22 -8.44
C GLN A 56 -12.18 -9.60 -6.97
N PRO A 57 -13.35 -9.55 -6.33
CA PRO A 57 -13.47 -10.06 -4.96
C PRO A 57 -13.09 -11.54 -4.92
N ILE A 58 -12.47 -11.96 -3.83
CA ILE A 58 -11.94 -13.32 -3.59
C ILE A 58 -12.97 -14.42 -3.87
N SER A 59 -14.28 -14.12 -3.80
CA SER A 59 -15.40 -15.02 -4.12
C SER A 59 -15.52 -15.41 -5.60
N GLU A 60 -14.80 -14.74 -6.52
CA GLU A 60 -14.82 -15.04 -7.96
C GLU A 60 -13.55 -15.73 -8.47
N VAL A 61 -12.58 -15.99 -7.60
CA VAL A 61 -11.44 -16.84 -7.96
C VAL A 61 -11.95 -18.26 -8.06
N ARG A 62 -12.26 -18.70 -9.28
CA ARG A 62 -12.67 -20.06 -9.55
C ARG A 62 -11.60 -21.02 -9.01
N TYR A 63 -12.04 -21.96 -8.19
CA TYR A 63 -11.25 -23.04 -7.60
C TYR A 63 -10.47 -23.90 -8.62
N ASP A 64 -10.67 -23.72 -9.91
CA ASP A 64 -10.09 -24.53 -10.96
C ASP A 64 -8.56 -24.41 -11.10
N ALA A 65 -7.95 -23.35 -10.60
CA ALA A 65 -6.51 -23.12 -10.78
C ALA A 65 -5.66 -23.52 -9.56
N SER A 66 -6.19 -23.45 -8.34
CA SER A 66 -5.38 -23.57 -7.14
C SER A 66 -4.89 -24.97 -6.82
N PRO A 67 -5.70 -26.05 -6.82
CA PRO A 67 -5.20 -27.38 -6.49
C PRO A 67 -4.23 -27.92 -7.54
N GLN A 68 -4.45 -27.60 -8.83
CA GLN A 68 -3.59 -28.05 -9.92
C GLN A 68 -2.24 -27.32 -9.92
N TYR A 69 -2.24 -26.02 -9.61
CA TYR A 69 -1.01 -25.23 -9.52
C TYR A 69 -0.16 -25.66 -8.34
N VAL A 70 -0.78 -25.87 -7.19
CA VAL A 70 -0.13 -26.37 -5.97
C VAL A 70 0.48 -27.74 -6.21
N ASN A 71 -0.28 -28.67 -6.83
CA ASN A 71 0.20 -30.00 -7.12
C ASN A 71 1.38 -30.04 -8.11
N LYS A 72 1.40 -29.11 -9.08
CA LYS A 72 2.47 -29.08 -10.10
C LYS A 72 3.81 -28.55 -9.58
N GLN A 73 3.79 -27.62 -8.63
CA GLN A 73 5.04 -26.96 -8.20
C GLN A 73 5.53 -27.36 -6.81
N VAL A 74 4.62 -27.62 -5.86
CA VAL A 74 4.97 -27.81 -4.45
C VAL A 74 4.60 -29.20 -3.94
N PHE A 75 3.45 -29.75 -4.38
CA PHE A 75 2.92 -31.00 -3.86
C PHE A 75 2.65 -31.99 -4.99
N ASN A 76 3.65 -32.75 -5.34
CA ASN A 76 3.47 -33.96 -6.11
C ASN A 76 3.49 -35.13 -5.12
N PRO A 77 2.34 -35.69 -4.73
CA PRO A 77 2.26 -36.79 -3.76
C PRO A 77 2.98 -38.08 -4.26
N LEU A 78 3.19 -38.18 -5.59
CA LEU A 78 4.00 -39.21 -6.22
C LEU A 78 5.39 -38.72 -6.59
N GLY A 79 5.70 -37.44 -6.39
CA GLY A 79 6.95 -36.78 -6.75
C GLY A 79 8.03 -36.99 -5.72
N ARG A 80 8.45 -38.18 -5.51
CA ARG A 80 9.80 -38.40 -4.97
C ARG A 80 10.80 -37.87 -6.00
N TYR A 81 11.36 -36.67 -5.68
CA TYR A 81 12.52 -36.07 -6.32
C TYR A 81 12.45 -35.70 -7.81
N GLY A 82 12.86 -34.49 -8.06
CA GLY A 82 13.04 -33.79 -9.30
C GLY A 82 13.14 -34.63 -10.57
N ARG A 83 12.03 -34.76 -11.30
CA ARG A 83 12.07 -35.36 -12.63
C ARG A 83 12.81 -34.42 -13.56
N THR A 84 13.99 -34.84 -13.98
CA THR A 84 14.69 -34.21 -15.09
C THR A 84 13.84 -34.28 -16.35
N ARG A 85 13.95 -33.29 -17.26
CA ARG A 85 13.20 -33.24 -18.53
C ARG A 85 13.20 -34.56 -19.33
N GLY A 86 14.25 -35.38 -19.18
CA GLY A 86 14.39 -36.69 -19.81
C GLY A 86 13.40 -37.75 -19.29
N ALA A 87 13.04 -37.71 -18.00
CA ALA A 87 12.10 -38.68 -17.42
C ALA A 87 10.66 -38.47 -17.93
N LYS A 88 10.27 -37.24 -18.24
CA LYS A 88 8.95 -36.95 -18.84
C LYS A 88 8.80 -37.48 -20.27
N ALA A 89 9.87 -37.42 -21.06
CA ALA A 89 9.89 -37.98 -22.43
C ALA A 89 9.85 -39.52 -22.42
N LEU A 90 10.56 -40.16 -21.51
CA LEU A 90 10.54 -41.61 -21.33
C LEU A 90 9.20 -42.16 -20.85
N LEU A 91 8.51 -41.43 -19.97
CA LEU A 91 7.15 -41.79 -19.51
C LEU A 91 6.10 -41.60 -20.60
N ALA A 92 6.19 -40.54 -21.42
CA ALA A 92 5.30 -40.32 -22.56
C ALA A 92 5.51 -41.35 -23.67
N SER A 93 6.72 -41.88 -23.82
CA SER A 93 6.98 -42.96 -24.77
C SER A 93 6.46 -44.32 -24.29
N SER A 94 6.46 -44.57 -22.94
CA SER A 94 5.93 -45.81 -22.37
C SER A 94 4.40 -45.90 -22.37
N GLU A 95 3.69 -44.76 -22.43
CA GLU A 95 2.21 -44.74 -22.57
C GLU A 95 1.70 -45.12 -23.96
N ARG A 96 2.54 -45.07 -24.97
CA ARG A 96 2.15 -45.34 -26.37
C ARG A 96 2.18 -46.80 -26.82
N GLN A 97 2.83 -47.67 -26.06
CA GLN A 97 2.91 -49.10 -26.35
C GLN A 97 2.13 -49.90 -25.30
N LEU A 98 0.88 -50.29 -25.70
CA LEU A 98 0.20 -51.38 -24.99
C LEU A 98 1.04 -52.64 -25.17
N PRO A 99 1.34 -53.42 -24.11
CA PRO A 99 2.11 -54.63 -24.23
C PRO A 99 1.36 -55.63 -25.12
N GLN A 100 1.97 -56.04 -26.22
CA GLN A 100 1.33 -56.93 -27.22
C GLN A 100 1.38 -58.41 -26.88
N ASP A 101 2.22 -58.82 -25.90
CA ASP A 101 2.45 -60.24 -25.59
C ASP A 101 2.17 -60.54 -24.08
N LEU A 102 0.87 -60.48 -23.72
CA LEU A 102 0.43 -60.92 -22.37
C LEU A 102 0.08 -62.40 -22.31
N GLU A 103 0.03 -63.07 -23.44
CA GLU A 103 -0.43 -64.47 -23.49
C GLU A 103 0.53 -65.44 -22.74
N GLN A 104 1.81 -65.09 -22.70
CA GLN A 104 2.86 -65.92 -22.04
C GLN A 104 3.07 -65.54 -20.57
N ASP A 105 2.51 -64.44 -20.10
CA ASP A 105 2.70 -63.98 -18.72
C ASP A 105 1.82 -64.76 -17.73
N GLU A 106 2.35 -65.13 -16.58
CA GLU A 106 1.53 -65.69 -15.48
C GLU A 106 0.51 -64.66 -14.96
N THR A 107 -0.65 -65.14 -14.57
CA THR A 107 -1.77 -64.30 -14.07
C THR A 107 -1.30 -63.37 -12.93
N GLU A 108 -0.48 -63.91 -11.98
CA GLU A 108 0.05 -63.11 -10.87
C GLU A 108 1.00 -61.97 -11.33
N PHE A 109 1.74 -62.22 -12.40
CA PHE A 109 2.56 -61.18 -13.01
C PHE A 109 1.74 -60.07 -13.63
N ILE A 110 0.59 -60.41 -14.24
CA ILE A 110 -0.33 -59.40 -14.81
C ILE A 110 -0.97 -58.58 -13.68
N TYR A 111 -1.33 -59.16 -12.53
CA TYR A 111 -1.75 -58.42 -11.34
C TYR A 111 -0.67 -57.50 -10.82
N GLY A 112 0.61 -57.91 -10.87
CA GLY A 112 1.74 -57.08 -10.54
C GLY A 112 1.84 -55.85 -11.45
N ARG A 113 1.63 -56.04 -12.78
CA ARG A 113 1.61 -54.95 -13.77
C ARG A 113 0.41 -54.03 -13.56
N LEU A 114 -0.77 -54.58 -13.26
CA LEU A 114 -1.97 -53.82 -12.93
C LEU A 114 -1.72 -52.91 -11.71
N ARG A 115 -1.21 -53.44 -10.63
CA ARG A 115 -0.84 -52.67 -9.43
C ARG A 115 0.21 -51.59 -9.73
N ALA A 116 1.22 -51.92 -10.55
CA ALA A 116 2.25 -50.96 -10.96
C ALA A 116 1.67 -49.83 -11.85
N ALA A 117 0.77 -50.15 -12.76
CA ALA A 117 0.05 -49.15 -13.59
C ALA A 117 -0.83 -48.25 -12.75
N ALA A 118 -1.57 -48.82 -11.80
CA ALA A 118 -2.42 -48.07 -10.85
C ALA A 118 -1.57 -47.10 -10.01
N ALA A 119 -0.46 -47.58 -9.43
CA ALA A 119 0.44 -46.76 -8.61
C ALA A 119 1.08 -45.59 -9.40
N ARG A 120 1.22 -45.73 -10.72
CA ARG A 120 1.74 -44.66 -11.61
C ARG A 120 0.65 -43.74 -12.15
N GLY A 121 -0.62 -44.04 -11.94
CA GLY A 121 -1.77 -43.31 -12.49
C GLY A 121 -1.98 -43.50 -13.99
N HIS A 122 -1.50 -44.63 -14.56
CA HIS A 122 -1.66 -44.93 -15.99
C HIS A 122 -3.04 -45.54 -16.27
N ALA A 123 -4.08 -44.69 -16.36
CA ALA A 123 -5.48 -45.11 -16.46
C ALA A 123 -5.74 -46.06 -17.67
N LYS A 124 -5.17 -45.80 -18.83
CA LYS A 124 -5.34 -46.62 -20.05
C LYS A 124 -4.75 -48.02 -19.86
N GLN A 125 -3.55 -48.12 -19.33
CA GLN A 125 -2.88 -49.40 -19.06
C GLN A 125 -3.60 -50.17 -17.96
N CYS A 126 -4.03 -49.51 -16.92
CA CYS A 126 -4.77 -50.13 -15.80
C CYS A 126 -6.09 -50.77 -16.31
N ARG A 127 -6.87 -50.06 -17.12
CA ARG A 127 -8.09 -50.61 -17.72
C ARG A 127 -7.79 -51.75 -18.65
N TYR A 128 -6.78 -51.66 -19.50
CA TYR A 128 -6.38 -52.72 -20.41
C TYR A 128 -6.01 -54.00 -19.67
N PHE A 129 -5.21 -53.92 -18.60
CA PHE A 129 -4.91 -55.10 -17.78
C PHE A 129 -6.10 -55.64 -17.04
N ALA A 130 -7.02 -54.80 -16.52
CA ALA A 130 -8.26 -55.23 -15.88
C ALA A 130 -9.17 -55.94 -16.91
N GLU A 131 -9.36 -55.37 -18.08
CA GLU A 131 -10.16 -55.98 -19.15
C GLU A 131 -9.57 -57.30 -19.65
N TYR A 132 -8.22 -57.37 -19.79
CA TYR A 132 -7.56 -58.59 -20.19
C TYR A 132 -7.74 -59.72 -19.16
N LEU A 133 -7.60 -59.43 -17.84
CA LEU A 133 -7.82 -60.39 -16.76
C LEU A 133 -9.23 -60.93 -16.79
N VAL A 134 -10.25 -60.07 -16.98
CA VAL A 134 -11.65 -60.47 -16.96
C VAL A 134 -12.07 -61.16 -18.26
N LYS A 135 -11.74 -60.60 -19.43
CA LYS A 135 -12.22 -61.09 -20.72
C LYS A 135 -11.41 -62.28 -21.28
N GLU A 136 -10.09 -62.24 -21.18
CA GLU A 136 -9.23 -63.23 -21.83
C GLU A 136 -8.80 -64.35 -20.85
N ARG A 137 -8.60 -63.99 -19.56
CA ARG A 137 -8.20 -64.99 -18.53
C ARG A 137 -9.44 -65.54 -17.76
N GLY A 138 -10.64 -64.97 -17.95
CA GLY A 138 -11.87 -65.41 -17.31
C GLY A 138 -11.89 -65.21 -15.80
N GLU A 139 -11.04 -64.33 -15.27
CA GLU A 139 -11.01 -63.98 -13.87
C GLU A 139 -12.29 -63.23 -13.48
N LYS A 140 -12.90 -63.63 -12.38
CA LYS A 140 -14.05 -62.85 -11.84
C LYS A 140 -13.52 -61.53 -11.28
N PRO A 141 -14.32 -60.42 -11.45
CA PRO A 141 -14.00 -59.16 -10.78
C PRO A 141 -13.76 -59.42 -9.28
N ASN A 142 -12.62 -58.93 -8.81
CA ASN A 142 -12.18 -59.15 -7.43
C ASN A 142 -11.63 -57.88 -6.78
N LEU A 143 -11.39 -57.91 -5.47
CA LEU A 143 -10.90 -56.75 -4.70
C LEU A 143 -9.61 -56.14 -5.27
N GLN A 144 -8.69 -56.98 -5.82
CA GLN A 144 -7.43 -56.48 -6.36
C GLN A 144 -7.65 -55.62 -7.64
N ILE A 145 -8.58 -56.06 -8.50
CA ILE A 145 -8.93 -55.32 -9.71
C ILE A 145 -9.60 -53.97 -9.35
N TYR A 146 -10.61 -53.99 -8.45
CA TYR A 146 -11.29 -52.75 -8.04
C TYR A 146 -10.34 -51.80 -7.31
N ASN A 147 -9.49 -52.29 -6.41
CA ASN A 147 -8.52 -51.49 -5.72
C ASN A 147 -7.53 -50.78 -6.70
N ALA A 148 -7.13 -51.49 -7.74
CA ALA A 148 -6.28 -50.90 -8.78
C ALA A 148 -7.03 -49.87 -9.62
N LEU A 149 -8.28 -50.14 -10.01
CA LEU A 149 -9.13 -49.19 -10.75
C LEU A 149 -9.48 -47.94 -9.94
N ILE A 150 -9.66 -48.07 -8.63
CA ILE A 150 -9.81 -46.91 -7.73
C ILE A 150 -8.52 -46.14 -7.61
N ALA A 151 -7.40 -46.83 -7.30
CA ALA A 151 -6.12 -46.19 -7.06
C ALA A 151 -5.58 -45.42 -8.28
N VAL A 152 -5.90 -45.84 -9.50
CA VAL A 152 -5.46 -45.12 -10.71
C VAL A 152 -6.02 -43.71 -10.82
N ASN A 153 -7.16 -43.42 -10.17
CA ASN A 153 -7.77 -42.09 -10.13
C ASN A 153 -7.02 -41.08 -9.24
N VAL A 154 -5.91 -41.48 -8.62
CA VAL A 154 -4.98 -40.56 -7.94
C VAL A 154 -4.32 -39.58 -8.92
N HIS A 155 -4.33 -39.85 -10.23
CA HIS A 155 -3.75 -38.96 -11.23
C HIS A 155 -4.53 -37.66 -11.33
N HIS A 156 -3.83 -36.51 -11.20
CA HIS A 156 -4.46 -35.20 -11.06
C HIS A 156 -5.18 -34.69 -12.34
N GLU A 157 -4.78 -35.15 -13.52
CA GLU A 157 -5.38 -34.73 -14.79
C GLU A 157 -6.49 -35.70 -15.25
N ASP A 158 -6.29 -37.01 -15.09
CA ASP A 158 -7.16 -38.06 -15.62
C ASP A 158 -8.05 -38.70 -14.55
N GLY A 159 -7.78 -38.45 -13.25
CA GLY A 159 -8.55 -38.97 -12.12
C GLY A 159 -9.79 -38.13 -11.82
N ALA A 160 -10.77 -38.74 -11.14
CA ALA A 160 -11.96 -38.06 -10.67
C ALA A 160 -12.59 -38.78 -9.48
N ALA A 161 -13.14 -38.01 -8.51
CA ALA A 161 -13.83 -38.55 -7.36
C ALA A 161 -15.11 -39.32 -7.72
N TRP A 162 -15.89 -38.82 -8.68
CA TRP A 162 -17.14 -39.46 -9.11
C TRP A 162 -16.93 -40.90 -9.66
N ARG A 163 -15.80 -41.18 -10.31
CA ARG A 163 -15.46 -42.53 -10.77
C ARG A 163 -15.19 -43.47 -9.61
N VAL A 164 -14.67 -42.98 -8.50
CA VAL A 164 -14.50 -43.79 -7.29
C VAL A 164 -15.87 -44.21 -6.71
N SER A 165 -16.84 -43.27 -6.71
CA SER A 165 -18.21 -43.57 -6.31
C SER A 165 -18.84 -44.65 -7.19
N GLU A 166 -18.76 -44.51 -8.53
CA GLU A 166 -19.27 -45.52 -9.48
C GLU A 166 -18.60 -46.88 -9.27
N LEU A 167 -17.27 -46.95 -9.11
CA LEU A 167 -16.57 -48.21 -8.89
C LEU A 167 -16.93 -48.86 -7.56
N LEU A 168 -17.21 -48.10 -6.51
CA LEU A 168 -17.68 -48.59 -5.23
C LEU A 168 -19.12 -49.13 -5.34
N GLU A 169 -19.99 -48.54 -6.15
CA GLU A 169 -21.33 -49.00 -6.42
C GLU A 169 -21.31 -50.29 -7.28
N GLU A 170 -20.52 -50.32 -8.32
CA GLU A 170 -20.32 -51.50 -9.17
C GLU A 170 -19.79 -52.70 -8.35
N MET A 171 -18.79 -52.45 -7.51
CA MET A 171 -18.26 -53.45 -6.58
C MET A 171 -19.32 -54.03 -5.64
N ARG A 172 -20.23 -53.18 -5.13
CA ARG A 172 -21.34 -53.65 -4.30
C ARG A 172 -22.38 -54.47 -5.09
N ALA A 173 -22.63 -54.06 -6.35
CA ALA A 173 -23.52 -54.80 -7.24
C ALA A 173 -22.98 -56.19 -7.57
N ASP A 174 -21.65 -56.34 -7.67
CA ASP A 174 -20.97 -57.63 -7.83
C ASP A 174 -20.89 -58.45 -6.52
N GLY A 175 -21.52 -57.96 -5.46
CA GLY A 175 -21.56 -58.66 -4.17
C GLY A 175 -20.28 -58.55 -3.34
N LEU A 176 -19.33 -57.73 -3.76
CA LEU A 176 -18.08 -57.48 -3.05
C LEU A 176 -18.22 -56.31 -2.07
N GLN A 177 -17.69 -56.47 -0.87
CA GLN A 177 -17.64 -55.37 0.11
C GLN A 177 -16.27 -54.73 0.13
N PRO A 178 -16.19 -53.37 0.21
CA PRO A 178 -14.92 -52.67 0.36
C PRO A 178 -14.13 -53.17 1.58
N ASP A 179 -12.90 -53.49 1.38
CA ASP A 179 -11.94 -53.82 2.41
C ASP A 179 -11.17 -52.59 2.91
N VAL A 180 -10.27 -52.78 3.87
CA VAL A 180 -9.41 -51.70 4.39
C VAL A 180 -8.58 -51.07 3.28
N GLY A 181 -8.05 -51.87 2.34
CA GLY A 181 -7.25 -51.42 1.20
C GLY A 181 -8.08 -50.59 0.22
N THR A 182 -9.31 -50.99 -0.07
CA THR A 182 -10.24 -50.22 -0.89
C THR A 182 -10.54 -48.86 -0.28
N CYS A 183 -10.83 -48.82 1.03
CA CYS A 183 -11.10 -47.56 1.73
C CYS A 183 -9.89 -46.62 1.68
N HIS A 184 -8.70 -47.12 1.93
CA HIS A 184 -7.48 -46.29 1.85
C HIS A 184 -7.16 -45.82 0.41
N ALA A 185 -7.35 -46.67 -0.59
CA ALA A 185 -7.20 -46.29 -1.99
C ALA A 185 -8.18 -45.14 -2.36
N ALA A 186 -9.43 -45.26 -1.94
CA ALA A 186 -10.43 -44.24 -2.17
C ALA A 186 -10.10 -42.93 -1.42
N LEU A 187 -9.74 -43.00 -0.13
CA LEU A 187 -9.32 -41.81 0.65
C LEU A 187 -8.11 -41.11 0.02
N LYS A 188 -7.18 -41.86 -0.56
CA LYS A 188 -6.02 -41.31 -1.29
C LYS A 188 -6.46 -40.55 -2.54
N VAL A 189 -7.43 -41.03 -3.28
CA VAL A 189 -8.01 -40.30 -4.42
C VAL A 189 -8.70 -39.03 -3.95
N LEU A 190 -9.49 -39.14 -2.86
CA LEU A 190 -10.23 -38.01 -2.28
C LEU A 190 -9.34 -37.00 -1.56
N SER A 191 -8.07 -37.33 -1.32
CA SER A 191 -7.07 -36.36 -0.88
C SER A 191 -6.66 -35.40 -2.01
N ILE A 192 -6.93 -35.75 -3.28
CA ILE A 192 -6.56 -34.98 -4.47
C ILE A 192 -7.80 -34.41 -5.17
N HIS A 193 -8.81 -35.24 -5.36
CA HIS A 193 -10.07 -34.87 -6.00
C HIS A 193 -11.15 -34.68 -4.93
N LEU A 194 -11.71 -33.48 -4.90
CA LEU A 194 -12.61 -33.06 -3.81
C LEU A 194 -13.96 -33.74 -3.89
N ASP A 195 -14.32 -34.49 -2.87
CA ASP A 195 -15.67 -34.97 -2.57
C ASP A 195 -15.75 -35.23 -1.07
N HIS A 196 -16.23 -34.25 -0.33
CA HIS A 196 -16.34 -34.32 1.12
C HIS A 196 -17.43 -35.29 1.59
N LEU A 197 -18.50 -35.49 0.81
CA LEU A 197 -19.56 -36.39 1.15
C LEU A 197 -19.07 -37.84 1.05
N LEU A 198 -18.51 -38.22 -0.08
CA LEU A 198 -17.94 -39.53 -0.28
C LEU A 198 -16.85 -39.87 0.75
N ARG A 199 -15.98 -38.87 1.09
CA ARG A 199 -15.00 -39.07 2.15
C ARG A 199 -15.64 -39.34 3.51
N SER A 200 -16.70 -38.61 3.86
CA SER A 200 -17.41 -38.80 5.11
C SER A 200 -18.08 -40.19 5.15
N ASP A 201 -18.71 -40.61 4.05
CA ASP A 201 -19.35 -41.93 3.94
C ASP A 201 -18.34 -43.08 4.10
N ILE A 202 -17.13 -42.93 3.49
CA ILE A 202 -16.07 -43.91 3.63
C ILE A 202 -15.57 -43.99 5.08
N LEU A 203 -15.37 -42.85 5.72
CA LEU A 203 -14.91 -42.80 7.12
C LEU A 203 -15.97 -43.38 8.07
N GLU A 204 -17.25 -43.08 7.82
CA GLU A 204 -18.36 -43.68 8.58
C GLU A 204 -18.41 -45.20 8.38
N TYR A 205 -18.27 -45.65 7.12
CA TYR A 205 -18.22 -47.10 6.81
C TYR A 205 -17.06 -47.78 7.52
N MET A 206 -15.85 -47.18 7.49
CA MET A 206 -14.67 -47.68 8.22
C MET A 206 -14.95 -47.77 9.71
N GLY A 207 -15.59 -46.76 10.31
CA GLY A 207 -15.98 -46.75 11.72
C GLY A 207 -16.96 -47.91 12.07
N LYS A 208 -17.98 -48.12 11.23
CA LYS A 208 -18.96 -49.24 11.40
C LYS A 208 -18.32 -50.61 11.31
N LYS A 209 -17.27 -50.74 10.50
CA LYS A 209 -16.53 -52.01 10.31
C LYS A 209 -15.33 -52.16 11.25
N TRP A 210 -15.06 -51.21 12.13
CA TRP A 210 -13.91 -51.17 13.03
C TRP A 210 -12.56 -51.22 12.30
N PHE A 211 -12.55 -50.67 11.08
CA PHE A 211 -11.32 -50.52 10.30
C PHE A 211 -10.50 -49.38 10.86
N GLN A 212 -9.21 -49.63 11.14
CA GLN A 212 -8.30 -48.58 11.59
C GLN A 212 -7.76 -47.80 10.41
N LEU A 213 -7.62 -46.50 10.60
CA LEU A 213 -6.99 -45.62 9.64
C LEU A 213 -5.45 -45.73 9.77
N SER A 214 -4.76 -46.05 8.69
CA SER A 214 -3.30 -46.08 8.67
C SER A 214 -2.73 -44.65 8.80
N GLU A 215 -1.42 -44.55 9.09
CA GLU A 215 -0.73 -43.25 9.11
C GLU A 215 -0.88 -42.49 7.78
N ASP A 216 -0.65 -43.19 6.66
CA ASP A 216 -0.84 -42.61 5.31
C ASP A 216 -2.30 -42.17 5.09
N GLY A 217 -3.27 -42.98 5.53
CA GLY A 217 -4.68 -42.63 5.44
C GLY A 217 -5.04 -41.40 6.28
N ALA A 218 -4.42 -41.24 7.46
CA ALA A 218 -4.59 -40.04 8.26
C ALA A 218 -4.06 -38.78 7.56
N HIS A 219 -2.91 -38.90 6.88
CA HIS A 219 -2.35 -37.82 6.04
C HIS A 219 -3.29 -37.48 4.87
N ASP A 220 -3.77 -38.51 4.16
CA ASP A 220 -4.68 -38.33 3.00
C ASP A 220 -5.98 -37.64 3.40
N VAL A 221 -6.59 -38.04 4.52
CA VAL A 221 -7.81 -37.40 5.03
C VAL A 221 -7.55 -35.95 5.43
N THR A 222 -6.44 -35.69 6.13
CA THR A 222 -6.09 -34.34 6.55
C THR A 222 -5.79 -33.45 5.35
N ALA A 223 -5.11 -33.97 4.33
CA ALA A 223 -4.87 -33.28 3.07
C ALA A 223 -6.16 -32.95 2.34
N GLY A 224 -7.11 -33.88 2.29
CA GLY A 224 -8.44 -33.65 1.72
C GLY A 224 -9.21 -32.54 2.45
N LEU A 225 -9.15 -32.52 3.79
CA LEU A 225 -9.80 -31.45 4.58
C LEU A 225 -9.20 -30.06 4.28
N PHE A 226 -7.87 -29.92 4.17
CA PHE A 226 -7.24 -28.66 3.77
C PHE A 226 -7.67 -28.22 2.38
N ARG A 227 -7.78 -29.14 1.41
CA ARG A 227 -8.23 -28.81 0.05
C ARG A 227 -9.71 -28.44 -0.03
N ASP A 228 -10.56 -29.05 0.82
CA ASP A 228 -11.97 -28.68 0.96
C ASP A 228 -12.15 -27.33 1.70
N ALA A 229 -11.07 -26.67 2.10
CA ALA A 229 -11.09 -25.46 2.94
C ALA A 229 -11.77 -25.64 4.31
N LEU A 230 -11.83 -26.87 4.83
CA LEU A 230 -12.31 -27.18 6.18
C LEU A 230 -11.15 -27.05 7.19
N PHE A 231 -10.62 -25.84 7.30
CA PHE A 231 -9.37 -25.57 8.00
C PHE A 231 -9.39 -25.94 9.48
N GLU A 232 -10.48 -25.61 10.18
CA GLU A 232 -10.62 -25.95 11.61
C GLU A 232 -10.53 -27.46 11.85
N GLN A 233 -11.24 -28.25 11.04
CA GLN A 233 -11.22 -29.72 11.15
C GLN A 233 -9.85 -30.27 10.75
N ALA A 234 -9.22 -29.70 9.72
CA ALA A 234 -7.90 -30.10 9.28
C ALA A 234 -6.82 -29.83 10.33
N LEU A 235 -6.85 -28.64 10.97
CA LEU A 235 -5.95 -28.26 12.04
C LEU A 235 -6.15 -29.13 13.29
N LEU A 236 -7.41 -29.33 13.70
CA LEU A 236 -7.72 -30.22 14.83
C LEU A 236 -7.18 -31.64 14.60
N ARG A 237 -7.33 -32.16 13.38
CA ARG A 237 -6.81 -33.48 13.03
C ARG A 237 -5.29 -33.52 12.99
N LEU A 238 -4.65 -32.49 12.47
CA LEU A 238 -3.21 -32.34 12.47
C LEU A 238 -2.64 -32.30 13.90
N ASP A 239 -3.28 -31.56 14.79
CA ASP A 239 -2.90 -31.48 16.19
C ASP A 239 -3.12 -32.83 16.91
N LYS A 240 -4.22 -33.56 16.58
CA LYS A 240 -4.45 -34.91 17.10
C LYS A 240 -3.36 -35.89 16.65
N MET A 241 -2.99 -35.89 15.36
CA MET A 241 -1.89 -36.74 14.85
C MET A 241 -0.59 -36.50 15.64
N ARG A 242 -0.31 -35.25 16.01
CA ARG A 242 0.85 -34.90 16.84
C ARG A 242 0.72 -35.36 18.29
N GLN A 243 -0.47 -35.21 18.89
CA GLN A 243 -0.74 -35.68 20.26
C GLN A 243 -0.60 -37.20 20.36
N ASP A 244 -1.04 -37.90 19.32
CA ASP A 244 -0.91 -39.36 19.19
C ASP A 244 0.53 -39.80 18.85
N GLN A 245 1.51 -38.85 18.82
CA GLN A 245 2.93 -39.07 18.45
C GLN A 245 3.10 -39.70 17.07
N MET A 246 2.16 -39.54 16.18
CA MET A 246 2.24 -40.00 14.80
C MET A 246 3.25 -39.14 14.04
N HIS A 247 4.08 -39.75 13.22
CA HIS A 247 5.00 -39.00 12.37
C HIS A 247 4.23 -38.28 11.27
N VAL A 248 4.22 -36.94 11.34
CA VAL A 248 3.58 -36.12 10.30
C VAL A 248 4.61 -35.79 9.23
N GLU A 249 4.33 -36.23 8.01
CA GLU A 249 5.20 -35.99 6.86
C GLU A 249 5.34 -34.50 6.53
N PRO A 250 6.57 -34.02 6.21
CA PRO A 250 6.83 -32.61 5.93
C PRO A 250 5.95 -32.00 4.83
N TRP A 251 5.55 -32.79 3.84
CA TRP A 251 4.70 -32.33 2.74
C TRP A 251 3.32 -31.89 3.20
N LEU A 252 2.76 -32.53 4.23
CA LEU A 252 1.43 -32.17 4.76
C LEU A 252 1.47 -30.80 5.44
N TYR A 253 2.51 -30.52 6.23
CA TYR A 253 2.72 -29.19 6.80
C TYR A 253 2.94 -28.11 5.72
N ASP A 254 3.76 -28.42 4.71
CA ASP A 254 4.00 -27.49 3.61
C ASP A 254 2.69 -27.15 2.88
N MET A 255 1.83 -28.17 2.66
CA MET A 255 0.52 -27.99 2.06
C MET A 255 -0.41 -27.18 2.98
N ALA A 256 -0.42 -27.48 4.28
CA ALA A 256 -1.22 -26.75 5.25
C ALA A 256 -0.86 -25.25 5.25
N VAL A 257 0.43 -24.91 5.36
CA VAL A 257 0.90 -23.51 5.30
C VAL A 257 0.49 -22.84 4.00
N PHE A 258 0.62 -23.54 2.86
CA PHE A 258 0.24 -22.99 1.57
C PHE A 258 -1.26 -22.70 1.49
N MET A 259 -2.12 -23.68 1.84
CA MET A 259 -3.57 -23.55 1.77
C MET A 259 -4.12 -22.48 2.72
N LEU A 260 -3.56 -22.41 3.94
CA LEU A 260 -3.91 -21.37 4.91
C LEU A 260 -3.52 -19.97 4.41
N CYS A 261 -2.33 -19.82 3.86
CA CYS A 261 -1.91 -18.55 3.25
C CYS A 261 -2.79 -18.13 2.07
N GLU A 262 -3.19 -19.07 1.21
CA GLU A 262 -4.12 -18.81 0.09
C GLU A 262 -5.50 -18.33 0.58
N ALA A 263 -5.97 -18.90 1.68
CA ALA A 263 -7.23 -18.51 2.29
C ALA A 263 -7.16 -17.20 3.10
N GLY A 264 -5.96 -16.69 3.35
CA GLY A 264 -5.75 -15.49 4.17
C GLY A 264 -5.58 -15.77 5.67
N GLU A 265 -5.59 -17.04 6.08
CA GLU A 265 -5.38 -17.48 7.47
C GLU A 265 -3.87 -17.48 7.83
N VAL A 266 -3.26 -16.30 7.75
CA VAL A 266 -1.82 -16.12 7.88
C VAL A 266 -1.33 -16.44 9.29
N GLU A 267 -2.14 -16.16 10.32
CA GLU A 267 -1.79 -16.44 11.71
C GLU A 267 -1.56 -17.93 11.94
N GLU A 268 -2.47 -18.77 11.46
CA GLU A 268 -2.35 -20.22 11.60
C GLU A 268 -1.20 -20.79 10.77
N ALA A 269 -1.00 -20.27 9.57
CA ALA A 269 0.14 -20.61 8.74
C ALA A 269 1.47 -20.29 9.44
N TYR A 270 1.56 -19.12 10.07
CA TYR A 270 2.69 -18.69 10.87
C TYR A 270 2.91 -19.60 12.09
N ARG A 271 1.83 -19.94 12.81
CA ARG A 271 1.87 -20.84 13.97
C ARG A 271 2.50 -22.20 13.62
N ILE A 272 2.03 -22.80 12.51
CA ILE A 272 2.59 -24.08 12.02
C ILE A 272 4.06 -23.92 11.64
N MET A 273 4.39 -22.87 10.91
CA MET A 273 5.75 -22.66 10.42
C MET A 273 6.74 -22.41 11.55
N ARG A 274 6.33 -21.63 12.55
CA ARG A 274 7.11 -21.35 13.75
C ARG A 274 7.34 -22.61 14.58
N MET A 275 6.28 -23.39 14.79
CA MET A 275 6.37 -24.64 15.51
C MET A 275 7.41 -25.59 14.89
N ARG A 276 7.38 -25.76 13.56
CA ARG A 276 8.35 -26.60 12.83
C ARG A 276 9.77 -26.08 12.94
N TYR A 277 9.94 -24.77 12.88
CA TYR A 277 11.25 -24.14 13.04
C TYR A 277 11.80 -24.36 14.46
N ASP A 278 10.95 -24.20 15.48
CA ASP A 278 11.32 -24.34 16.89
C ASP A 278 11.63 -25.82 17.26
N THR A 279 10.96 -26.79 16.61
CA THR A 279 11.27 -28.23 16.77
C THR A 279 12.57 -28.67 16.09
N GLY A 280 13.23 -27.75 15.37
CA GLY A 280 14.52 -28.01 14.74
C GLY A 280 14.45 -28.66 13.36
N GLU A 281 13.28 -28.75 12.76
CA GLU A 281 13.11 -29.16 11.37
C GLU A 281 13.63 -28.06 10.42
N ARG A 282 14.89 -28.18 10.04
CA ARG A 282 15.54 -27.16 9.17
C ARG A 282 15.27 -27.34 7.68
N ASN A 283 14.69 -28.46 7.27
CA ASN A 283 14.45 -28.81 5.86
C ASN A 283 13.15 -28.22 5.29
N LEU A 284 12.77 -27.03 5.73
CA LEU A 284 11.59 -26.32 5.20
C LEU A 284 11.88 -25.84 3.78
N ARG A 285 10.93 -26.10 2.86
CA ARG A 285 11.10 -25.72 1.45
C ARG A 285 11.16 -24.21 1.29
N ARG A 286 12.12 -23.73 0.54
CA ARG A 286 12.31 -22.30 0.24
C ARG A 286 11.05 -21.65 -0.38
N SER A 287 10.30 -22.39 -1.19
CA SER A 287 9.05 -21.92 -1.79
C SER A 287 7.98 -21.60 -0.74
N VAL A 288 7.88 -22.40 0.32
CA VAL A 288 6.92 -22.19 1.41
C VAL A 288 7.28 -20.93 2.20
N TRP A 289 8.56 -20.74 2.51
CA TRP A 289 9.06 -19.53 3.16
C TRP A 289 8.77 -18.27 2.32
N SER A 290 9.04 -18.35 1.00
CA SER A 290 8.78 -17.22 0.09
C SER A 290 7.30 -16.89 0.03
N PHE A 291 6.45 -17.90 -0.01
CA PHE A 291 5.01 -17.73 -0.10
C PHE A 291 4.43 -17.18 1.20
N LEU A 292 4.89 -17.68 2.35
CA LEU A 292 4.49 -17.14 3.65
C LEU A 292 4.91 -15.66 3.79
N LEU A 293 6.12 -15.28 3.37
CA LEU A 293 6.57 -13.89 3.40
C LEU A 293 5.70 -12.99 2.53
N ASP A 294 5.38 -13.45 1.31
CA ASP A 294 4.56 -12.70 0.37
C ASP A 294 3.17 -12.44 0.96
N LYS A 295 2.49 -13.49 1.40
CA LYS A 295 1.16 -13.39 2.00
C LYS A 295 1.16 -12.65 3.34
N ALA A 296 2.07 -12.93 4.24
CA ALA A 296 2.18 -12.23 5.51
C ALA A 296 2.38 -10.72 5.33
N SER A 297 3.23 -10.33 4.38
CA SER A 297 3.46 -8.91 4.08
C SER A 297 2.29 -8.26 3.34
N GLU A 298 1.57 -9.00 2.48
CA GLU A 298 0.34 -8.55 1.81
C GLU A 298 -0.77 -8.26 2.83
N TYR A 299 -1.00 -9.17 3.77
CA TYR A 299 -2.01 -9.02 4.83
C TYR A 299 -1.53 -8.16 6.02
N ARG A 300 -0.33 -7.57 5.95
CA ARG A 300 0.24 -6.73 7.03
C ARG A 300 0.41 -7.44 8.37
N HIS A 301 0.63 -8.73 8.34
CA HIS A 301 0.90 -9.51 9.54
C HIS A 301 2.36 -9.36 9.96
N HIS A 302 2.62 -8.49 10.94
CA HIS A 302 3.98 -8.10 11.35
C HIS A 302 4.82 -9.28 11.85
N ASP A 303 4.29 -10.07 12.78
CA ASP A 303 5.06 -11.13 13.44
C ASP A 303 5.54 -12.21 12.48
N ALA A 304 4.65 -12.66 11.58
CA ALA A 304 5.01 -13.61 10.54
C ALA A 304 6.03 -13.02 9.56
N THR A 305 5.83 -11.76 9.17
CA THR A 305 6.74 -11.05 8.25
C THR A 305 8.13 -10.89 8.86
N SER A 306 8.22 -10.43 10.11
CA SER A 306 9.46 -10.23 10.85
C SER A 306 10.19 -11.56 11.09
N PHE A 307 9.45 -12.61 11.44
CA PHE A 307 10.01 -13.95 11.63
C PHE A 307 10.68 -14.46 10.36
N VAL A 308 9.97 -14.44 9.23
CA VAL A 308 10.52 -14.92 7.96
C VAL A 308 11.67 -14.03 7.50
N TRP A 309 11.55 -12.72 7.66
CA TRP A 309 12.60 -11.77 7.30
C TRP A 309 13.89 -12.06 8.04
N THR A 310 13.81 -12.20 9.36
CA THR A 310 14.98 -12.47 10.22
C THR A 310 15.61 -13.84 9.95
N CYS A 311 14.78 -14.89 9.82
CA CYS A 311 15.27 -16.25 9.68
C CYS A 311 15.80 -16.56 8.29
N GLN A 312 15.29 -15.91 7.24
CA GLN A 312 15.57 -16.31 5.86
C GLN A 312 16.21 -15.20 5.03
N VAL A 313 15.69 -13.98 5.10
CA VAL A 313 16.18 -12.88 4.25
C VAL A 313 17.50 -12.33 4.79
N ASN A 314 17.59 -12.06 6.08
CA ASN A 314 18.80 -11.55 6.71
C ASN A 314 19.95 -12.54 6.63
N GLN A 315 19.65 -13.83 6.65
CA GLN A 315 20.65 -14.92 6.51
C GLN A 315 21.04 -15.16 5.04
N GLY A 316 20.40 -14.49 4.09
CA GLY A 316 20.69 -14.61 2.65
C GLY A 316 20.11 -15.87 1.99
N TYR A 317 19.28 -16.64 2.68
CA TYR A 317 18.64 -17.84 2.11
C TYR A 317 17.51 -17.50 1.16
N LEU A 318 16.81 -16.37 1.39
CA LEU A 318 15.70 -15.89 0.57
C LEU A 318 16.02 -14.50 0.02
N ASN A 319 15.70 -14.30 -1.27
CA ASN A 319 15.85 -13.00 -1.93
C ASN A 319 14.49 -12.56 -2.49
N PRO A 320 13.66 -11.84 -1.69
CA PRO A 320 12.32 -11.45 -2.05
C PRO A 320 12.30 -10.44 -3.21
N SER A 321 11.25 -10.43 -4.02
CA SER A 321 11.06 -9.46 -5.09
C SER A 321 10.91 -8.03 -4.55
N SER A 322 11.09 -7.02 -5.42
CA SER A 322 10.91 -5.62 -5.01
C SER A 322 9.47 -5.32 -4.55
N GLY A 323 8.46 -6.06 -5.08
CA GLY A 323 7.07 -5.96 -4.64
C GLY A 323 6.90 -6.46 -3.20
N VAL A 324 7.46 -7.62 -2.89
CA VAL A 324 7.45 -8.17 -1.52
C VAL A 324 8.19 -7.23 -0.55
N CYS A 325 9.36 -6.72 -0.94
CA CYS A 325 10.10 -5.73 -0.13
C CYS A 325 9.23 -4.49 0.16
N MET A 326 8.45 -4.03 -0.81
CA MET A 326 7.52 -2.92 -0.62
C MET A 326 6.43 -3.26 0.39
N ASN A 327 5.86 -4.47 0.31
CA ASN A 327 4.85 -4.93 1.26
C ASN A 327 5.42 -5.05 2.68
N VAL A 328 6.63 -5.60 2.81
CA VAL A 328 7.35 -5.68 4.10
C VAL A 328 7.59 -4.29 4.68
N LEU A 329 8.05 -3.35 3.86
CA LEU A 329 8.27 -1.96 4.27
C LEU A 329 6.97 -1.29 4.74
N ALA A 330 5.86 -1.53 4.04
CA ALA A 330 4.57 -0.99 4.46
C ALA A 330 4.02 -1.65 5.75
N THR A 331 4.32 -2.94 5.97
CA THR A 331 4.02 -3.63 7.23
C THR A 331 4.82 -3.02 8.39
N ALA A 332 6.12 -2.79 8.18
CA ALA A 332 6.99 -2.14 9.14
C ALA A 332 6.53 -0.70 9.47
N ALA A 333 6.10 0.06 8.45
CA ALA A 333 5.59 1.41 8.62
C ALA A 333 4.30 1.47 9.43
N GLN A 334 3.42 0.50 9.26
CA GLN A 334 2.15 0.43 9.98
C GLN A 334 2.35 0.19 11.49
N VAL A 335 3.26 -0.70 11.84
CA VAL A 335 3.53 -1.06 13.25
C VAL A 335 4.55 -0.12 13.90
N GLY A 336 5.37 0.55 13.10
CA GLY A 336 6.45 1.41 13.57
C GLY A 336 7.76 0.66 13.82
N ASP A 337 7.99 -0.43 13.10
CA ASP A 337 9.26 -1.16 13.16
C ASP A 337 10.30 -0.51 12.25
N ALA A 338 10.98 0.51 12.77
CA ALA A 338 12.02 1.23 12.07
C ALA A 338 13.27 0.36 11.78
N ALA A 339 13.52 -0.67 12.59
CA ALA A 339 14.65 -1.59 12.39
C ALA A 339 14.40 -2.44 11.14
N MET A 340 13.26 -3.12 11.06
CA MET A 340 12.88 -3.90 9.87
C MET A 340 12.82 -3.03 8.61
N ALA A 341 12.26 -1.81 8.70
CA ALA A 341 12.23 -0.87 7.57
C ALA A 341 13.64 -0.53 7.06
N THR A 342 14.59 -0.32 7.96
CA THR A 342 16.01 -0.07 7.63
C THR A 342 16.67 -1.28 6.98
N GLU A 343 16.39 -2.48 7.47
CA GLU A 343 16.90 -3.73 6.89
C GLU A 343 16.39 -3.94 5.46
N VAL A 344 15.12 -3.60 5.17
CA VAL A 344 14.57 -3.63 3.81
C VAL A 344 15.35 -2.69 2.88
N PHE A 345 15.65 -1.47 3.32
CA PHE A 345 16.49 -0.55 2.55
C PHE A 345 17.90 -1.10 2.31
N THR A 346 18.50 -1.71 3.33
CA THR A 346 19.81 -2.38 3.22
C THR A 346 19.76 -3.47 2.15
N HIS A 347 18.69 -4.27 2.15
CA HIS A 347 18.49 -5.35 1.18
C HIS A 347 18.33 -4.82 -0.25
N LEU A 348 17.49 -3.77 -0.44
CA LEU A 348 17.28 -3.12 -1.73
C LEU A 348 18.57 -2.48 -2.26
N SER A 349 19.37 -1.82 -1.38
CA SER A 349 20.66 -1.23 -1.72
C SER A 349 21.68 -2.28 -2.20
N LYS A 350 21.82 -3.40 -1.48
CA LYS A 350 22.71 -4.51 -1.87
C LYS A 350 22.37 -5.08 -3.26
N ARG A 351 21.09 -5.02 -3.65
CA ARG A 351 20.63 -5.44 -4.98
C ARG A 351 20.83 -4.39 -6.07
N GLY A 352 21.21 -3.17 -5.73
CA GLY A 352 21.29 -2.05 -6.67
C GLY A 352 19.90 -1.65 -7.23
N THR A 353 18.82 -1.86 -6.46
CA THR A 353 17.46 -1.51 -6.88
C THR A 353 17.27 0.00 -6.80
N ALA A 354 16.75 0.62 -7.86
CA ALA A 354 16.43 2.04 -7.85
C ALA A 354 15.30 2.34 -6.84
N TYR A 355 15.54 3.33 -5.99
CA TYR A 355 14.53 3.78 -5.04
C TYR A 355 13.41 4.56 -5.71
N LYS A 356 12.21 4.45 -5.15
CA LYS A 356 11.03 5.23 -5.52
C LYS A 356 10.64 6.15 -4.36
N PRO A 357 9.97 7.28 -4.61
CA PRO A 357 9.52 8.19 -3.54
C PRO A 357 8.72 7.51 -2.42
N ILE A 358 7.89 6.53 -2.78
CA ILE A 358 7.08 5.76 -1.82
C ILE A 358 7.93 4.96 -0.81
N HIS A 359 9.13 4.50 -1.18
CA HIS A 359 10.01 3.80 -0.23
C HIS A 359 10.41 4.73 0.92
N PHE A 360 10.76 5.98 0.58
CA PHE A 360 11.13 6.99 1.57
C PHE A 360 9.93 7.41 2.44
N GLU A 361 8.75 7.53 1.85
CA GLU A 361 7.52 7.84 2.57
C GLU A 361 7.22 6.80 3.65
N LEU A 362 7.25 5.51 3.29
CA LEU A 362 7.03 4.41 4.22
C LEU A 362 8.13 4.34 5.29
N LEU A 363 9.39 4.61 4.92
CA LEU A 363 10.49 4.64 5.88
C LEU A 363 10.30 5.77 6.90
N ILE A 364 9.95 6.98 6.45
CA ILE A 364 9.64 8.11 7.32
C ILE A 364 8.48 7.76 8.26
N GLN A 365 7.42 7.15 7.73
CA GLN A 365 6.29 6.71 8.53
C GLN A 365 6.71 5.68 9.58
N ALA A 366 7.57 4.72 9.25
CA ALA A 366 8.07 3.73 10.20
C ALA A 366 8.80 4.39 11.39
N TYR A 367 9.66 5.39 11.13
CA TYR A 367 10.36 6.12 12.20
C TYR A 367 9.43 6.98 13.04
N LEU A 368 8.39 7.58 12.45
CA LEU A 368 7.43 8.41 13.18
C LEU A 368 6.44 7.57 14.02
N SER A 369 6.13 6.36 13.57
CA SER A 369 5.25 5.42 14.28
C SER A 369 6.01 4.58 15.32
N ALA A 370 7.34 4.64 15.34
CA ALA A 370 8.18 3.91 16.29
C ALA A 370 7.94 4.34 17.74
N LYS A 371 8.29 3.49 18.67
CA LYS A 371 8.19 3.76 20.12
C LYS A 371 9.58 3.67 20.77
N PRO A 372 10.25 4.80 21.10
CA PRO A 372 9.82 6.20 20.90
C PRO A 372 9.94 6.66 19.42
N PRO A 373 9.13 7.65 18.99
CA PRO A 373 9.23 8.24 17.65
C PRO A 373 10.57 8.95 17.45
N ASP A 374 11.18 8.77 16.27
CA ASP A 374 12.45 9.40 15.91
C ASP A 374 12.26 10.39 14.74
N SER A 375 11.82 11.61 15.07
CA SER A 375 11.62 12.68 14.09
C SER A 375 12.94 13.15 13.45
N ASN A 376 14.06 13.05 14.17
CA ASN A 376 15.36 13.50 13.68
C ASN A 376 15.84 12.61 12.52
N ARG A 377 15.68 11.29 12.65
CA ARG A 377 15.97 10.36 11.56
C ARG A 377 15.02 10.56 10.40
N ALA A 378 13.73 10.75 10.67
CA ALA A 378 12.72 11.00 9.64
C ALA A 378 13.06 12.25 8.80
N ILE A 379 13.50 13.35 9.42
CA ILE A 379 13.97 14.57 8.73
C ILE A 379 15.27 14.30 7.95
N SER A 380 16.20 13.56 8.55
CA SER A 380 17.46 13.19 7.88
C SER A 380 17.21 12.43 6.57
N ILE A 381 16.21 11.56 6.54
CA ILE A 381 15.81 10.78 5.35
C ILE A 381 15.42 11.72 4.19
N LEU A 382 14.65 12.78 4.46
CA LEU A 382 14.28 13.78 3.43
C LEU A 382 15.50 14.47 2.81
N THR A 383 16.59 14.62 3.55
CA THR A 383 17.85 15.20 3.02
C THR A 383 18.67 14.21 2.19
N ILE A 384 18.36 12.91 2.26
CA ILE A 384 19.01 11.87 1.47
C ILE A 384 18.39 11.75 0.07
N MET A 385 17.07 11.96 -0.05
CA MET A 385 16.35 11.83 -1.32
C MET A 385 16.99 12.58 -2.50
N PRO A 386 17.47 13.86 -2.37
CA PRO A 386 18.13 14.57 -3.46
C PRO A 386 19.44 13.92 -3.92
N MET A 387 20.10 13.14 -3.07
CA MET A 387 21.31 12.40 -3.44
C MET A 387 21.01 11.22 -4.36
N GLU A 388 19.84 10.62 -4.19
CA GLU A 388 19.28 9.59 -5.07
C GLU A 388 18.54 10.18 -6.30
N LYS A 389 18.70 11.49 -6.55
CA LYS A 389 18.03 12.24 -7.64
C LYS A 389 16.51 12.27 -7.53
N LEU A 390 15.99 12.12 -6.32
CA LEU A 390 14.58 12.20 -6.01
C LEU A 390 14.33 13.48 -5.20
N GLU A 391 13.50 14.38 -5.73
CA GLU A 391 13.10 15.57 -4.98
C GLU A 391 11.93 15.22 -4.05
N PRO A 392 12.02 15.55 -2.74
CA PRO A 392 10.90 15.40 -1.83
C PRO A 392 9.69 16.22 -2.29
N THR A 393 8.51 15.63 -2.20
CA THR A 393 7.23 16.28 -2.49
C THR A 393 6.37 16.34 -1.23
N ILE A 394 5.20 16.96 -1.33
CA ILE A 394 4.22 17.05 -0.23
C ILE A 394 3.86 15.65 0.33
N ALA A 395 3.83 14.61 -0.51
CA ALA A 395 3.52 13.26 -0.07
C ALA A 395 4.49 12.75 1.00
N GLN A 396 5.80 12.94 0.77
CA GLN A 396 6.86 12.49 1.69
C GLN A 396 6.94 13.36 2.95
N THR A 397 6.58 14.65 2.86
CA THR A 397 6.60 15.57 4.02
C THR A 397 5.33 15.48 4.86
N ARG A 398 4.23 14.92 4.33
CA ARG A 398 2.91 14.92 4.99
C ARG A 398 2.89 14.22 6.35
N ALA A 399 3.53 13.07 6.46
CA ALA A 399 3.61 12.33 7.73
C ALA A 399 4.34 13.14 8.82
N LEU A 400 5.47 13.77 8.43
CA LEU A 400 6.22 14.66 9.31
C LEU A 400 5.42 15.90 9.70
N PHE A 401 4.70 16.51 8.75
CA PHE A 401 3.81 17.63 9.05
C PHE A 401 2.78 17.27 10.11
N LEU A 402 2.07 16.16 9.95
CA LEU A 402 1.06 15.71 10.92
C LEU A 402 1.65 15.43 12.30
N TYR A 403 2.91 15.00 12.35
CA TYR A 403 3.60 14.74 13.61
C TYR A 403 4.11 16.03 14.29
N LEU A 404 4.59 17.01 13.52
CA LEU A 404 5.25 18.22 14.02
C LEU A 404 4.29 19.39 14.27
N ARG A 405 3.13 19.45 13.57
CA ARG A 405 2.23 20.62 13.58
C ARG A 405 1.81 21.09 14.97
N ASP A 406 1.67 20.17 15.93
CA ASP A 406 1.19 20.47 17.27
C ASP A 406 2.35 20.57 18.31
N LYS A 407 3.61 20.52 17.84
CA LYS A 407 4.81 20.44 18.70
C LYS A 407 5.83 21.53 18.32
N PRO A 408 5.67 22.77 18.81
CA PRO A 408 6.51 23.90 18.40
C PRO A 408 8.00 23.72 18.73
N ASP A 409 8.33 23.04 19.82
CA ASP A 409 9.73 22.86 20.22
C ASP A 409 10.45 21.89 19.26
N LEU A 410 9.77 20.83 18.83
CA LEU A 410 10.35 19.91 17.83
C LEU A 410 10.56 20.56 16.47
N VAL A 411 9.73 21.55 16.10
CA VAL A 411 9.91 22.31 14.84
C VAL A 411 11.16 23.17 14.91
N LYS A 412 11.47 23.79 16.08
CA LYS A 412 12.72 24.55 16.30
C LYS A 412 13.93 23.63 16.23
N ASP A 413 13.87 22.48 16.91
CA ASP A 413 14.95 21.50 16.88
C ASP A 413 15.19 20.96 15.47
N ALA A 414 14.12 20.75 14.69
CA ALA A 414 14.18 20.37 13.29
C ALA A 414 14.93 21.42 12.45
N LEU A 415 14.67 22.71 12.65
CA LEU A 415 15.36 23.79 11.95
C LEU A 415 16.86 23.83 12.31
N LEU A 416 17.20 23.65 13.58
CA LEU A 416 18.60 23.60 14.02
C LEU A 416 19.32 22.41 13.39
N MET A 417 18.72 21.24 13.38
CA MET A 417 19.25 20.04 12.76
C MET A 417 19.47 20.23 11.25
N LEU A 418 18.51 20.85 10.54
CA LEU A 418 18.67 21.13 9.10
C LEU A 418 19.85 22.06 8.82
N ARG A 419 20.11 23.05 9.69
CA ARG A 419 21.30 23.91 9.58
C ARG A 419 22.59 23.11 9.76
N GLU A 420 22.65 22.23 10.75
CA GLU A 420 23.80 21.37 10.97
C GLU A 420 24.04 20.43 9.76
N LEU A 421 22.98 19.83 9.22
CA LEU A 421 23.07 18.97 8.05
C LEU A 421 23.53 19.76 6.80
N HIS A 422 23.07 20.99 6.65
CA HIS A 422 23.52 21.85 5.56
C HIS A 422 25.01 22.23 5.70
N GLN A 423 25.46 22.56 6.90
CA GLN A 423 26.90 22.83 7.19
C GLN A 423 27.77 21.60 6.91
N GLN A 424 27.22 20.39 7.04
CA GLN A 424 27.87 19.12 6.67
C GLN A 424 27.86 18.86 5.15
N GLY A 425 27.32 19.79 4.34
CA GLY A 425 27.30 19.71 2.88
C GLY A 425 26.09 18.95 2.31
N ARG A 426 25.06 18.67 3.11
CA ARG A 426 23.81 18.07 2.59
C ARG A 426 22.95 19.10 1.88
N LYS A 427 22.33 18.70 0.78
CA LYS A 427 21.34 19.53 0.08
C LYS A 427 20.00 19.48 0.81
N ILE A 428 19.50 20.64 1.19
CA ILE A 428 18.17 20.77 1.77
C ILE A 428 17.21 21.15 0.66
N SER A 429 16.16 20.34 0.46
CA SER A 429 15.11 20.65 -0.52
C SER A 429 14.18 21.74 -0.01
N ILE A 430 13.65 22.57 -0.93
CA ILE A 430 12.65 23.58 -0.58
C ILE A 430 11.39 22.97 0.05
N ALA A 431 11.01 21.76 -0.31
CA ALA A 431 9.87 21.06 0.28
C ALA A 431 10.02 20.85 1.79
N VAL A 432 11.25 20.62 2.28
CA VAL A 432 11.54 20.46 3.70
C VAL A 432 11.42 21.80 4.46
N LEU A 433 11.83 22.90 3.83
CA LEU A 433 11.68 24.24 4.40
C LEU A 433 10.20 24.67 4.40
N ASN A 434 9.48 24.37 3.33
CA ASN A 434 8.04 24.60 3.24
C ASN A 434 7.27 23.80 4.32
N LEU A 435 7.70 22.58 4.64
CA LEU A 435 7.15 21.80 5.75
C LEU A 435 7.24 22.56 7.08
N LEU A 436 8.41 23.15 7.40
CA LEU A 436 8.58 23.92 8.65
C LEU A 436 7.73 25.20 8.65
N ILE A 437 7.67 25.89 7.51
CA ILE A 437 6.79 27.06 7.34
C ILE A 437 5.34 26.66 7.56
N GLU A 438 4.90 25.55 6.96
CA GLU A 438 3.54 25.04 7.12
C GLU A 438 3.22 24.73 8.58
N CYS A 439 4.14 24.08 9.31
CA CYS A 439 3.98 23.82 10.74
C CYS A 439 3.80 25.12 11.56
N TYR A 440 4.65 26.13 11.34
CA TYR A 440 4.51 27.41 12.02
C TYR A 440 3.22 28.15 11.67
N VAL A 441 2.78 28.07 10.42
CA VAL A 441 1.50 28.65 9.96
C VAL A 441 0.31 27.98 10.66
N GLU A 442 0.30 26.67 10.80
CA GLU A 442 -0.75 25.96 11.56
C GLU A 442 -0.75 26.30 13.03
N GLN A 443 0.43 26.53 13.60
CA GLN A 443 0.60 27.01 14.99
C GLN A 443 0.25 28.50 15.17
N LYS A 444 -0.20 29.19 14.10
CA LYS A 444 -0.50 30.62 14.05
C LYS A 444 0.67 31.52 14.44
N ASN A 445 1.90 31.06 14.22
CA ASN A 445 3.13 31.79 14.52
C ASN A 445 3.78 32.27 13.21
N LEU A 446 3.19 33.35 12.66
CA LEU A 446 3.67 33.95 11.41
C LEU A 446 5.12 34.48 11.50
N ASP A 447 5.52 35.00 12.68
CA ASP A 447 6.85 35.58 12.87
C ASP A 447 7.97 34.54 12.73
N GLU A 448 7.78 33.34 13.31
CA GLU A 448 8.73 32.24 13.13
C GLU A 448 8.72 31.72 11.68
N ALA A 449 7.55 31.61 11.06
CA ALA A 449 7.45 31.26 9.63
C ALA A 449 8.23 32.23 8.74
N MET A 450 8.14 33.55 9.01
CA MET A 450 8.90 34.59 8.30
C MET A 450 10.42 34.51 8.59
N LYS A 451 10.84 34.09 9.78
CA LYS A 451 12.26 33.84 10.08
C LYS A 451 12.80 32.68 9.25
N VAL A 452 12.05 31.59 9.14
CA VAL A 452 12.42 30.45 8.26
C VAL A 452 12.50 30.92 6.80
N TYR A 453 11.53 31.71 6.34
CA TYR A 453 11.53 32.27 4.98
C TYR A 453 12.77 33.09 4.69
N LYS A 454 13.16 34.00 5.59
CA LYS A 454 14.37 34.81 5.45
C LYS A 454 15.67 33.98 5.38
N LEU A 455 15.66 32.79 5.99
CA LEU A 455 16.78 31.85 5.99
C LEU A 455 16.83 30.96 4.73
N ILE A 456 15.78 30.94 3.91
CA ILE A 456 15.73 30.10 2.71
C ILE A 456 16.95 30.32 1.81
N HIS A 457 17.40 31.55 1.67
CA HIS A 457 18.56 31.86 0.83
C HIS A 457 19.88 31.22 1.33
N THR A 458 20.02 30.97 2.62
CA THR A 458 21.19 30.31 3.19
C THR A 458 21.31 28.85 2.81
N PHE A 459 20.19 28.23 2.44
CA PHE A 459 20.10 26.82 2.00
C PHE A 459 20.15 26.66 0.48
N ALA A 460 20.14 27.76 -0.25
CA ALA A 460 20.17 27.72 -1.71
C ALA A 460 21.49 27.10 -2.22
N PRO A 461 21.42 26.17 -3.20
CA PRO A 461 22.62 25.60 -3.79
C PRO A 461 23.42 26.71 -4.51
N MET A 462 24.72 26.76 -4.27
CA MET A 462 25.63 27.65 -5.02
C MET A 462 25.76 27.14 -6.46
N SER A 463 24.77 27.34 -7.29
CA SER A 463 24.86 27.09 -8.72
C SER A 463 25.31 28.38 -9.39
N GLN A 464 26.53 28.40 -9.91
CA GLN A 464 27.01 29.48 -10.77
C GLN A 464 26.05 29.65 -11.96
N GLY A 465 25.33 30.77 -12.02
CA GLY A 465 24.68 31.25 -13.22
C GLY A 465 23.15 31.22 -13.32
N ALA A 466 22.38 30.70 -12.34
CA ALA A 466 20.91 30.75 -12.41
C ALA A 466 20.34 31.67 -11.33
N GLN A 467 19.87 32.85 -11.72
CA GLN A 467 19.04 33.77 -10.90
C GLN A 467 17.62 33.19 -10.67
N LYS A 468 17.48 31.92 -10.28
CA LYS A 468 16.19 31.39 -9.86
C LYS A 468 16.09 31.49 -8.36
N SER A 469 15.02 32.13 -7.88
CA SER A 469 14.65 32.09 -6.47
C SER A 469 14.58 30.66 -5.97
N PHE A 470 15.16 30.38 -4.80
CA PHE A 470 15.02 29.07 -4.17
C PHE A 470 13.62 28.91 -3.54
N ALA A 471 12.99 30.02 -3.10
CA ALA A 471 11.60 30.04 -2.72
C ALA A 471 10.70 29.82 -3.95
N ASN A 472 9.73 28.94 -3.82
CA ASN A 472 8.77 28.59 -4.87
C ASN A 472 7.38 29.17 -4.57
N ILE A 473 6.46 29.05 -5.52
CA ILE A 473 5.07 29.52 -5.35
C ILE A 473 4.37 28.92 -4.13
N GLU A 474 4.72 27.70 -3.76
CA GLU A 474 4.15 27.02 -2.59
C GLU A 474 4.58 27.71 -1.29
N THR A 475 5.86 28.15 -1.19
CA THR A 475 6.37 28.93 -0.07
C THR A 475 5.52 30.19 0.15
N PHE A 476 5.29 30.97 -0.90
CA PHE A 476 4.48 32.18 -0.83
C PHE A 476 3.03 31.87 -0.48
N ASN A 477 2.46 30.84 -1.07
CA ASN A 477 1.11 30.42 -0.76
C ASN A 477 0.94 29.99 0.71
N LEU A 478 1.93 29.35 1.32
CA LEU A 478 1.91 29.00 2.74
C LEU A 478 1.98 30.25 3.63
N LEU A 479 2.86 31.20 3.29
CA LEU A 479 3.00 32.45 4.02
C LEU A 479 1.74 33.33 3.92
N LEU A 480 1.11 33.40 2.75
CA LEU A 480 -0.20 34.07 2.58
C LEU A 480 -1.29 33.43 3.45
N LYS A 481 -1.31 32.08 3.53
CA LYS A 481 -2.18 31.38 4.48
C LYS A 481 -1.88 31.82 5.93
N GLY A 482 -0.60 31.96 6.28
CA GLY A 482 -0.15 32.44 7.58
C GLY A 482 -0.63 33.87 7.88
N CYS A 483 -0.53 34.79 6.91
CA CYS A 483 -1.02 36.15 7.05
C CYS A 483 -2.55 36.19 7.30
N ARG A 484 -3.31 35.29 6.69
CA ARG A 484 -4.75 35.15 6.94
C ARG A 484 -5.07 34.65 8.35
N THR A 485 -4.32 33.64 8.82
CA THR A 485 -4.60 32.94 10.09
C THR A 485 -3.96 33.62 11.29
N SER A 486 -3.12 34.64 11.10
CA SER A 486 -2.56 35.44 12.18
C SER A 486 -3.66 36.24 12.90
N ASN A 487 -3.41 36.62 14.14
CA ASN A 487 -4.32 37.45 14.91
C ASN A 487 -3.60 38.70 15.44
N PRO A 488 -3.87 39.90 14.87
CA PRO A 488 -4.78 40.19 13.75
C PRO A 488 -4.25 39.70 12.38
N PRO A 489 -5.14 39.54 11.35
CA PRO A 489 -4.74 39.24 9.99
C PRO A 489 -3.82 40.32 9.44
N ASP A 490 -2.70 39.92 8.81
CA ASP A 490 -1.65 40.86 8.38
C ASP A 490 -1.68 41.12 6.87
N ALA A 491 -2.52 42.05 6.45
CA ALA A 491 -2.65 42.46 5.04
C ALA A 491 -1.39 43.19 4.52
N GLN A 492 -0.64 43.89 5.39
CA GLN A 492 0.57 44.59 4.99
C GLN A 492 1.68 43.61 4.61
N ARG A 493 1.92 42.58 5.44
CA ARG A 493 2.87 41.53 5.10
C ARG A 493 2.44 40.73 3.87
N ALA A 494 1.14 40.50 3.67
CA ALA A 494 0.66 39.85 2.47
C ALA A 494 0.99 40.66 1.20
N SER A 495 0.77 41.98 1.21
CA SER A 495 1.14 42.88 0.12
C SER A 495 2.65 42.89 -0.15
N PHE A 496 3.46 42.90 0.92
CA PHE A 496 4.92 42.79 0.82
C PHE A 496 5.34 41.47 0.16
N LEU A 497 4.79 40.33 0.60
CA LEU A 497 5.09 39.01 0.05
C LEU A 497 4.72 38.89 -1.44
N VAL A 498 3.62 39.51 -1.87
CA VAL A 498 3.26 39.53 -3.30
C VAL A 498 4.25 40.39 -4.11
N SER A 499 4.66 41.55 -3.58
CA SER A 499 5.66 42.39 -4.23
C SER A 499 6.98 41.65 -4.38
N GLU A 500 7.41 40.91 -3.35
CA GLU A 500 8.63 40.12 -3.35
C GLU A 500 8.53 38.91 -4.30
N LEU A 501 7.37 38.24 -4.34
CA LEU A 501 7.09 37.15 -5.28
C LEU A 501 7.30 37.62 -6.73
N LEU A 502 6.74 38.81 -7.07
CA LEU A 502 6.89 39.40 -8.40
C LEU A 502 8.35 39.82 -8.69
N ALA A 503 9.03 40.43 -7.71
CA ALA A 503 10.43 40.79 -7.82
C ALA A 503 11.35 39.59 -8.07
N LEU A 504 11.05 38.45 -7.44
CA LEU A 504 11.72 37.17 -7.63
C LEU A 504 11.30 36.43 -8.91
N ARG A 505 10.39 37.01 -9.70
CA ARG A 505 9.85 36.45 -10.95
C ARG A 505 9.19 35.07 -10.76
N VAL A 506 8.63 34.83 -9.59
CA VAL A 506 7.81 33.66 -9.34
C VAL A 506 6.41 33.93 -9.90
N ILE A 507 5.92 33.07 -10.77
CA ILE A 507 4.62 33.26 -11.43
C ILE A 507 3.50 32.94 -10.42
N PRO A 508 2.61 33.90 -10.09
CA PRO A 508 1.46 33.64 -9.23
C PRO A 508 0.50 32.63 -9.90
N THR A 509 -0.30 31.97 -9.10
CA THR A 509 -1.32 31.01 -9.55
C THR A 509 -2.71 31.47 -9.09
N SER A 510 -3.77 30.83 -9.59
CA SER A 510 -5.14 31.09 -9.10
C SER A 510 -5.25 30.94 -7.58
N ILE A 511 -4.53 29.95 -7.00
CA ILE A 511 -4.47 29.74 -5.55
C ILE A 511 -3.82 30.91 -4.82
N THR A 512 -2.86 31.59 -5.43
CA THR A 512 -2.18 32.76 -4.83
C THR A 512 -3.17 33.92 -4.70
N TYR A 513 -3.90 34.22 -5.76
CA TYR A 513 -4.96 35.24 -5.74
C TYR A 513 -6.07 34.89 -4.77
N ASP A 514 -6.52 33.65 -4.79
CA ASP A 514 -7.56 33.14 -3.89
C ASP A 514 -7.18 33.37 -2.41
N ARG A 515 -5.93 33.05 -2.04
CA ARG A 515 -5.43 33.29 -0.70
C ARG A 515 -5.27 34.76 -0.36
N LEU A 516 -4.85 35.55 -1.34
CA LEU A 516 -4.69 37.00 -1.18
C LEU A 516 -6.06 37.67 -0.93
N ILE A 517 -7.07 37.36 -1.73
CA ILE A 517 -8.44 37.81 -1.53
C ILE A 517 -8.89 37.50 -0.09
N LEU A 518 -8.71 36.25 0.36
CA LEU A 518 -9.12 35.82 1.69
C LEU A 518 -8.35 36.53 2.82
N VAL A 519 -7.06 36.91 2.65
CA VAL A 519 -6.33 37.71 3.64
C VAL A 519 -6.97 39.08 3.81
N PHE A 520 -7.26 39.77 2.69
CA PHE A 520 -7.88 41.11 2.73
C PHE A 520 -9.29 41.07 3.27
N VAL A 521 -10.09 40.07 2.92
CA VAL A 521 -11.45 39.88 3.47
C VAL A 521 -11.41 39.69 4.98
N GLU A 522 -10.50 38.85 5.50
CA GLU A 522 -10.41 38.61 6.94
C GLU A 522 -9.86 39.82 7.70
N ALA A 523 -8.95 40.59 7.08
CA ALA A 523 -8.48 41.86 7.64
C ALA A 523 -9.60 42.90 7.68
N ALA A 524 -10.41 42.98 6.62
CA ALA A 524 -11.58 43.86 6.57
C ALA A 524 -12.61 43.49 7.66
N ARG A 525 -12.95 42.19 7.77
CA ARG A 525 -13.85 41.68 8.81
C ARG A 525 -13.39 42.09 10.21
N THR A 526 -12.09 41.93 10.46
CA THR A 526 -11.51 42.26 11.77
C THR A 526 -11.51 43.75 12.05
N ALA A 527 -11.25 44.61 11.05
CA ALA A 527 -11.28 46.07 11.15
C ALA A 527 -12.70 46.57 11.36
N LEU A 528 -13.69 46.07 10.58
CA LEU A 528 -15.08 46.44 10.72
C LEU A 528 -15.69 46.01 12.06
N ARG A 529 -15.30 44.83 12.58
CA ARG A 529 -15.71 44.41 13.92
C ARG A 529 -15.12 45.30 14.99
N LYS A 530 -13.85 45.66 14.91
CA LYS A 530 -13.18 46.58 15.85
C LYS A 530 -13.82 47.97 15.79
N SER A 531 -14.23 48.44 14.60
CA SER A 531 -14.97 49.72 14.47
C SER A 531 -16.29 49.72 15.29
N LYS A 532 -17.02 48.59 15.27
CA LYS A 532 -18.25 48.43 16.05
C LYS A 532 -17.98 48.34 17.56
N GLU A 533 -16.86 47.70 17.96
CA GLU A 533 -16.46 47.59 19.37
C GLU A 533 -15.94 48.91 19.96
N LEU A 534 -15.38 49.81 19.15
CA LEU A 534 -14.81 51.12 19.51
C LEU A 534 -15.86 52.26 19.44
N SER A 535 -17.13 51.97 19.64
CA SER A 535 -18.23 52.97 19.57
C SER A 535 -18.06 54.17 20.52
N GLU A 536 -17.26 54.04 21.60
CA GLU A 536 -16.99 55.10 22.57
C GLU A 536 -16.00 56.16 22.02
N ASP A 537 -15.16 55.85 21.01
CA ASP A 537 -14.20 56.78 20.41
C ASP A 537 -14.50 56.94 18.89
N PRO A 538 -15.31 57.92 18.50
CA PRO A 538 -15.80 58.05 17.14
C PRO A 538 -14.68 58.25 16.10
N ALA A 539 -13.56 58.87 16.48
CA ALA A 539 -12.45 59.09 15.56
C ALA A 539 -11.73 57.78 15.22
N GLN A 540 -11.48 56.94 16.21
CA GLN A 540 -10.85 55.62 16.03
C GLN A 540 -11.80 54.65 15.34
N SER A 541 -13.07 54.66 15.69
CA SER A 541 -14.12 53.87 15.02
C SER A 541 -14.18 54.16 13.53
N LYS A 542 -14.22 55.43 13.15
CA LYS A 542 -14.21 55.85 11.73
C LYS A 542 -12.94 55.41 11.02
N GLN A 543 -11.77 55.57 11.65
CA GLN A 543 -10.50 55.11 11.07
C GLN A 543 -10.50 53.61 10.80
N GLN A 544 -10.99 52.79 11.75
CA GLN A 544 -11.10 51.35 11.57
C GLN A 544 -12.12 50.96 10.49
N HIS A 545 -13.22 51.69 10.40
CA HIS A 545 -14.21 51.48 9.36
C HIS A 545 -13.67 51.80 7.96
N ASP A 546 -12.96 52.94 7.80
CA ASP A 546 -12.34 53.32 6.52
C ASP A 546 -11.24 52.31 6.13
N LEU A 547 -10.47 51.83 7.09
CA LEU A 547 -9.50 50.76 6.87
C LEU A 547 -10.17 49.46 6.39
N GLY A 548 -11.29 49.07 7.01
CA GLY A 548 -12.05 47.91 6.61
C GLY A 548 -12.58 47.99 5.16
N ARG A 549 -13.15 49.16 4.78
CA ARG A 549 -13.57 49.40 3.40
C ARG A 549 -12.40 49.35 2.41
N GLN A 550 -11.28 49.97 2.74
CA GLN A 550 -10.09 49.94 1.91
C GLN A 550 -9.60 48.48 1.68
N MET A 551 -9.66 47.60 2.71
CA MET A 551 -9.31 46.21 2.56
C MET A 551 -10.29 45.46 1.63
N LEU A 552 -11.59 45.73 1.69
CA LEU A 552 -12.58 45.19 0.76
C LEU A 552 -12.33 45.65 -0.68
N ASP A 553 -11.96 46.91 -0.88
CA ASP A 553 -11.59 47.43 -2.21
C ASP A 553 -10.38 46.71 -2.80
N TRP A 554 -9.36 46.46 -1.99
CA TRP A 554 -8.20 45.66 -2.41
C TRP A 554 -8.60 44.22 -2.74
N SER A 555 -9.45 43.61 -1.92
CA SER A 555 -9.95 42.25 -2.14
C SER A 555 -10.72 42.14 -3.47
N PHE A 556 -11.65 43.07 -3.72
CA PHE A 556 -12.40 43.12 -4.98
C PHE A 556 -11.49 43.39 -6.19
N ARG A 557 -10.50 44.27 -6.05
CA ARG A 557 -9.52 44.52 -7.10
C ARG A 557 -8.77 43.26 -7.49
N HIS A 558 -8.29 42.46 -6.51
CA HIS A 558 -7.62 41.19 -6.80
C HIS A 558 -8.55 40.17 -7.45
N PHE A 559 -9.85 40.19 -7.10
CA PHE A 559 -10.85 39.40 -7.80
C PHE A 559 -10.98 39.81 -9.27
N THR A 560 -11.06 41.11 -9.56
CA THR A 560 -11.13 41.62 -10.95
C THR A 560 -9.84 41.36 -11.73
N ASP A 561 -8.67 41.43 -11.09
CA ASP A 561 -7.37 41.16 -11.71
C ASP A 561 -7.20 39.66 -12.14
N MET A 562 -7.96 38.74 -11.54
CA MET A 562 -7.94 37.31 -11.94
C MET A 562 -8.66 37.06 -13.27
N GLN A 563 -9.72 37.78 -13.55
CA GLN A 563 -10.63 37.54 -14.69
C GLN A 563 -9.91 37.64 -16.05
N PRO A 564 -9.09 38.69 -16.34
CA PRO A 564 -8.33 38.77 -17.60
C PRO A 564 -7.30 37.65 -17.78
N LEU A 565 -6.85 37.02 -16.68
CA LEU A 565 -5.93 35.89 -16.70
C LEU A 565 -6.64 34.55 -16.98
N GLY A 566 -7.96 34.57 -17.12
CA GLY A 566 -8.80 33.40 -17.29
C GLY A 566 -8.87 32.51 -16.02
N TRP A 567 -8.56 33.07 -14.86
CA TRP A 567 -8.63 32.37 -13.58
C TRP A 567 -9.90 32.78 -12.82
N MET A 568 -10.46 31.80 -12.11
CA MET A 568 -11.60 32.02 -11.24
C MET A 568 -11.24 31.65 -9.80
N PRO A 569 -11.67 32.43 -8.80
CA PRO A 569 -11.58 32.06 -7.41
C PRO A 569 -12.39 30.80 -7.10
N ARG A 570 -12.04 30.13 -6.05
CA ARG A 570 -12.84 28.99 -5.56
C ARG A 570 -14.20 29.48 -5.09
N PHE A 571 -15.22 28.66 -5.27
CA PHE A 571 -16.59 28.98 -4.86
C PHE A 571 -16.68 29.53 -3.43
N GLY A 572 -16.01 28.88 -2.44
CA GLY A 572 -16.00 29.36 -1.07
C GLY A 572 -15.30 30.72 -0.86
N THR A 573 -14.38 31.12 -1.74
CA THR A 573 -13.73 32.44 -1.70
C THR A 573 -14.69 33.50 -2.25
N LEU A 574 -15.42 33.21 -3.34
CA LEU A 574 -16.45 34.07 -3.90
C LEU A 574 -17.56 34.29 -2.90
N GLU A 575 -18.05 33.24 -2.26
CA GLU A 575 -19.10 33.32 -1.25
C GLU A 575 -18.68 34.20 -0.06
N VAL A 576 -17.50 33.97 0.52
CA VAL A 576 -17.00 34.78 1.64
C VAL A 576 -16.82 36.25 1.25
N LEU A 577 -16.28 36.53 0.04
CA LEU A 577 -16.13 37.90 -0.46
C LEU A 577 -17.49 38.58 -0.64
N ALA A 578 -18.47 37.91 -1.24
CA ALA A 578 -19.81 38.47 -1.45
C ALA A 578 -20.52 38.76 -0.13
N ILE A 579 -20.43 37.87 0.86
CA ILE A 579 -21.03 38.08 2.20
C ILE A 579 -20.40 39.28 2.91
N GLU A 580 -19.08 39.45 2.85
CA GLU A 580 -18.43 40.59 3.52
C GLU A 580 -18.69 41.91 2.83
N LEU A 581 -18.76 41.94 1.49
CA LEU A 581 -19.21 43.13 0.74
C LEU A 581 -20.65 43.51 1.09
N ALA A 582 -21.55 42.53 1.15
CA ALA A 582 -22.95 42.74 1.55
C ALA A 582 -23.06 43.28 2.99
N SER A 583 -22.27 42.72 3.92
CA SER A 583 -22.23 43.16 5.32
C SER A 583 -21.70 44.57 5.50
N ALA A 584 -20.90 45.06 4.54
CA ALA A 584 -20.40 46.44 4.49
C ALA A 584 -21.30 47.41 3.68
N GLY A 585 -22.41 46.92 3.11
CA GLY A 585 -23.33 47.69 2.28
C GLY A 585 -22.72 48.08 0.93
N ASP A 586 -21.97 47.21 0.33
CA ASP A 586 -21.29 47.43 -0.96
C ASP A 586 -21.99 46.64 -2.06
N ASP A 587 -22.56 47.35 -3.04
CA ASP A 587 -23.37 46.79 -4.13
C ASP A 587 -22.59 45.79 -5.01
N ARG A 588 -21.27 45.85 -5.02
CA ARG A 588 -20.40 44.89 -5.73
C ARG A 588 -20.57 43.45 -5.27
N CYS A 589 -21.23 43.23 -4.13
CA CYS A 589 -21.56 41.89 -3.65
C CYS A 589 -22.39 41.09 -4.66
N TRP A 590 -23.28 41.78 -5.42
CA TRP A 590 -24.15 41.16 -6.42
C TRP A 590 -23.39 40.69 -7.65
N ASP A 591 -22.35 41.43 -8.07
CA ASP A 591 -21.48 41.04 -9.19
C ASP A 591 -20.70 39.77 -8.84
N VAL A 592 -20.16 39.72 -7.62
CA VAL A 592 -19.42 38.53 -7.14
C VAL A 592 -20.36 37.33 -7.00
N LEU A 593 -21.59 37.55 -6.51
CA LEU A 593 -22.60 36.50 -6.35
C LEU A 593 -23.02 35.92 -7.71
N GLN A 594 -23.23 36.76 -8.70
CA GLN A 594 -23.58 36.29 -10.05
C GLN A 594 -22.49 35.40 -10.63
N VAL A 595 -21.23 35.80 -10.49
CA VAL A 595 -20.08 34.94 -10.91
C VAL A 595 -20.06 33.62 -10.15
N ALA A 596 -20.37 33.63 -8.85
CA ALA A 596 -20.41 32.38 -8.04
C ALA A 596 -21.56 31.46 -8.49
N GLU A 597 -22.71 31.99 -8.85
CA GLU A 597 -23.85 31.23 -9.38
C GLU A 597 -23.55 30.63 -10.75
N ASP A 598 -22.95 31.43 -11.65
CA ASP A 598 -22.55 30.97 -12.98
C ASP A 598 -21.53 29.82 -12.91
N GLU A 599 -20.58 29.88 -11.99
CA GLU A 599 -19.63 28.78 -11.73
C GLU A 599 -20.31 27.56 -11.06
N GLY A 600 -21.24 27.81 -10.14
CA GLY A 600 -22.05 26.76 -9.51
C GLY A 600 -22.88 25.96 -10.51
N ASN A 601 -23.46 26.66 -11.50
CA ASN A 601 -24.29 26.04 -12.52
C ASN A 601 -23.51 25.19 -13.55
N LYS A 602 -22.20 25.40 -13.67
CA LYS A 602 -21.32 24.58 -14.55
C LYS A 602 -21.02 23.19 -14.03
N VAL A 603 -21.24 22.94 -12.73
CA VAL A 603 -20.88 21.68 -12.06
C VAL A 603 -22.15 20.99 -11.55
N GLU A 604 -22.47 19.80 -12.07
CA GLU A 604 -23.61 18.99 -11.61
C GLU A 604 -23.56 18.77 -10.08
N GLY A 605 -24.65 19.11 -9.38
CA GLY A 605 -24.78 18.98 -7.92
C GLY A 605 -24.38 20.23 -7.12
N PHE A 606 -23.88 21.29 -7.76
CA PHE A 606 -23.54 22.57 -7.08
C PHE A 606 -24.65 23.61 -7.06
N GLU A 607 -25.78 23.40 -7.77
CA GLU A 607 -26.94 24.32 -7.82
C GLU A 607 -27.50 24.68 -6.44
N GLN A 608 -27.50 23.73 -5.51
CA GLN A 608 -27.94 23.98 -4.13
C GLN A 608 -26.98 24.92 -3.38
N LYS A 609 -25.67 24.87 -3.67
CA LYS A 609 -24.68 25.76 -3.07
C LYS A 609 -24.84 27.20 -3.55
N GLY A 610 -25.14 27.40 -4.83
CA GLY A 610 -25.44 28.74 -5.37
C GLY A 610 -26.64 29.38 -4.68
N LYS A 611 -27.73 28.62 -4.53
CA LYS A 611 -28.93 29.08 -3.81
C LYS A 611 -28.66 29.38 -2.33
N TRP A 612 -27.79 28.60 -1.70
CA TRP A 612 -27.39 28.81 -0.30
C TRP A 612 -26.52 30.07 -0.16
N ALA A 613 -25.56 30.28 -1.05
CA ALA A 613 -24.73 31.49 -1.10
C ALA A 613 -25.59 32.73 -1.29
N ARG A 614 -26.56 32.69 -2.20
CA ARG A 614 -27.50 33.80 -2.40
C ARG A 614 -28.27 34.16 -1.12
N ARG A 615 -28.83 33.18 -0.43
CA ARG A 615 -29.51 33.40 0.85
C ARG A 615 -28.62 34.04 1.90
N ASN A 616 -27.38 33.59 2.01
CA ASN A 616 -26.43 34.14 2.97
C ASN A 616 -26.08 35.61 2.65
N VAL A 617 -25.92 35.95 1.37
CA VAL A 617 -25.64 37.31 0.92
C VAL A 617 -26.88 38.21 1.15
N GLU A 618 -28.07 37.74 0.79
CA GLU A 618 -29.32 38.45 1.04
C GLU A 618 -29.54 38.72 2.53
N GLN A 619 -29.33 37.73 3.40
CA GLN A 619 -29.42 37.90 4.86
C GLN A 619 -28.39 38.90 5.39
N ALA A 620 -27.15 38.86 4.86
CA ALA A 620 -26.11 39.81 5.27
C ALA A 620 -26.46 41.24 4.85
N TRP A 621 -27.06 41.40 3.66
CA TRP A 621 -27.51 42.68 3.14
C TRP A 621 -28.73 43.25 3.90
N GLU A 622 -29.72 42.42 4.17
CA GLU A 622 -30.90 42.80 5.00
C GLU A 622 -30.45 43.25 6.39
N LYS A 623 -29.57 42.52 7.02
CA LYS A 623 -29.01 42.88 8.32
C LYS A 623 -28.31 44.23 8.31
N PHE A 624 -27.57 44.54 7.25
CA PHE A 624 -26.93 45.85 7.09
C PHE A 624 -27.98 46.95 6.96
N LEU A 625 -29.06 46.73 6.19
CA LEU A 625 -30.15 47.71 6.03
C LEU A 625 -30.89 47.97 7.36
N ASP A 626 -31.14 46.91 8.15
CA ASP A 626 -31.76 47.03 9.48
C ASP A 626 -30.85 47.81 10.45
N GLU A 627 -29.53 47.53 10.45
CA GLU A 627 -28.56 48.28 11.26
C GLU A 627 -28.50 49.77 10.88
N LYS A 628 -28.63 50.09 9.59
CA LYS A 628 -28.65 51.48 9.07
C LYS A 628 -29.94 52.22 9.45
N GLN A 629 -31.09 51.54 9.51
CA GLN A 629 -32.36 52.13 9.91
C GLN A 629 -32.45 52.36 11.43
N GLN A 630 -31.71 51.63 12.21
CA GLN A 630 -31.67 51.75 13.68
C GLN A 630 -30.70 52.83 14.19
N GLN A 631 -29.81 53.37 13.33
CA GLN A 631 -28.98 54.54 13.68
C GLN A 631 -29.85 55.82 13.52
N PRO A 632 -30.27 56.50 14.60
CA PRO A 632 -31.09 57.71 14.48
C PRO A 632 -30.26 58.81 13.86
N GLU A 633 -30.96 59.68 13.10
CA GLU A 633 -30.51 60.92 12.44
C GLU A 633 -29.84 61.90 13.43
N GLU A 634 -28.66 61.61 13.96
CA GLU A 634 -27.88 62.57 14.76
C GLU A 634 -27.08 63.56 13.92
N GLU A 635 -27.01 63.42 12.60
CA GLU A 635 -26.25 64.32 11.72
C GLU A 635 -27.03 65.56 11.23
N GLU A 636 -28.36 65.59 11.30
CA GLU A 636 -29.12 66.78 10.89
C GLU A 636 -29.34 67.87 11.98
N SER A 637 -29.10 67.52 13.26
CA SER A 637 -29.29 68.47 14.35
C SER A 637 -28.10 69.39 14.63
N SER A 638 -26.94 69.14 14.08
CA SER A 638 -25.75 69.96 14.33
C SER A 638 -25.51 71.09 13.31
N SER A 639 -26.25 71.09 12.20
CA SER A 639 -26.14 72.18 11.18
C SER A 639 -27.14 73.38 11.37
N SER A 640 -28.10 73.21 12.28
CA SER A 640 -29.13 74.29 12.53
C SER A 640 -28.81 75.21 13.71
N SER A 641 -27.71 74.94 14.47
CA SER A 641 -27.33 75.74 15.63
C SER A 641 -26.19 76.76 15.38
N LEU A 642 -25.76 76.97 14.13
CA LEU A 642 -24.73 77.93 13.75
C LEU A 642 -25.29 79.12 12.92
N SER A 643 -26.63 79.34 12.88
CA SER A 643 -27.27 80.51 12.28
C SER A 643 -28.35 81.10 13.21
N SER A 644 -27.95 81.57 14.37
CA SER A 644 -28.69 82.54 15.15
C SER A 644 -27.74 83.37 16.00
#